data_4c365ce8149740908b3c5ebdf39b974c
#
_entry.id   4c365ce8149740908b3c5ebdf39b974c
#
_cell.length_a   1.000
_cell.length_b   1.000
_cell.length_c   1.000
_cell.angle_alpha   90.00
_cell.angle_beta   90.00
_cell.angle_gamma   90.00
#
_symmetry.space_group_name_H-M   'P 1'
#
loop_
_entity.id
_entity.type
_entity.pdbx_description
1 polymer ?
#
loop_
_entity_poly.entity_id
_entity_poly.type
_entity_poly.pdbx_seq_one_letter_code
_entity_poly.pdbx_strand_id
1 'polypeptide(L)'
;MKRFALYICCLLLTAACSTTKNLPEGEILYTGQKAMIVENPPTTPVGETAMEEVEAALATAPNNSLLGSSSVRIPFPFGLWVYNGFVKYEKGVGRWIFNRFAAKPVLMSTVNPDIRQKAAQNILRDYGYFNGTVSYQTFTDPKDSLKAKLQYTVNMNNPYVIDTVFYQGFSQRTLRIMEMSRRRSLISPGEQFNITDLDGERTRISNLLRNIGCYYFRPDYLTYQADTTLVPGGHVSMRMIPVAGMPKVAEKPFYVGRKAIYLYGRQGEEPNDSTSYNGVKIYYHDKLDVRPNMLYRWMNYQGFRMKRQVTDSAGISRQKSFQNRYSLYRQTRIQERLSNVGIFRYLEMQYVPRDTAMTIDTLDVNVRAMLNKPYDAELDFNVKLKSNNQMGPGAAFTVTKNNVFGGGESWNIKLNGSYEWQTGKDRSSLMNSYEMGLSTALTFPRVVFPRMGDREYDFPATTTFKLYIDQLNRAKYCKLLAFGGNATYDFQPMPSHKHSFTPFRLTFNVLRNRTDAFKQLQEENPALYVSLRDQFIPAMEYTYTYDESSRKNARHTRWWQTTLASAGNVTSCIYRLTGKPFSEKGKELFGVPFAQFLKVNSEFRYNYRIDKNQKLAMRAAAGIIYSYGNATVAPYTEQFYVGGANSVRAFTARSIGPGGYHPAGNQSYSFIDQVGDIRLEANLEYRFRIISDLHGAIFLDAGNVWLLREDEARPDAKFDLRRLPKQLALGTGTGLRYDMDFLVIRFDMGIALHAPYETGKSGYYNIPKFSDGLAFHFAIGYPF
;
A
#
# COMPACT_ATOMS: atom_id res chain seq x y z
N MET A 1 -7.60 25.82 -40.76
CA MET A 1 -7.33 24.50 -40.17
C MET A 1 -8.52 23.90 -39.40
N LYS A 2 -9.22 24.60 -38.48
CA LYS A 2 -10.39 24.04 -37.74
C LYS A 2 -11.54 23.56 -38.61
N ARG A 3 -11.89 24.28 -39.69
CA ARG A 3 -12.96 23.85 -40.64
C ARG A 3 -12.53 22.67 -41.50
N PHE A 4 -11.25 22.55 -41.86
CA PHE A 4 -10.72 21.43 -42.65
C PHE A 4 -10.67 20.13 -41.79
N ALA A 5 -10.34 20.24 -40.52
CA ALA A 5 -10.43 19.13 -39.57
C ALA A 5 -11.85 18.66 -39.32
N LEU A 6 -12.83 19.58 -39.32
CA LEU A 6 -14.28 19.26 -39.23
C LEU A 6 -14.77 18.53 -40.47
N TYR A 7 -14.36 18.97 -41.69
CA TYR A 7 -14.71 18.29 -42.95
C TYR A 7 -14.08 16.91 -43.08
N ILE A 8 -12.82 16.71 -42.59
CA ILE A 8 -12.18 15.40 -42.53
C ILE A 8 -12.89 14.49 -41.52
N CYS A 9 -13.31 15.02 -40.36
CA CYS A 9 -14.14 14.27 -39.40
C CYS A 9 -15.51 13.88 -39.99
N CYS A 10 -16.19 14.78 -40.71
CA CYS A 10 -17.45 14.48 -41.35
C CYS A 10 -17.31 13.47 -42.50
N LEU A 11 -16.24 13.56 -43.30
CA LEU A 11 -15.93 12.58 -44.37
C LEU A 11 -15.56 11.20 -43.81
N LEU A 12 -14.86 11.12 -42.71
CA LEU A 12 -14.57 9.87 -42.00
C LEU A 12 -15.85 9.25 -41.41
N LEU A 13 -16.82 10.06 -40.98
CA LEU A 13 -18.09 9.60 -40.44
C LEU A 13 -19.03 9.00 -41.52
N THR A 14 -18.96 9.47 -42.77
CA THR A 14 -19.79 8.98 -43.86
C THR A 14 -19.25 7.72 -44.56
N ALA A 15 -17.95 7.46 -44.51
CA ALA A 15 -17.31 6.27 -45.10
C ALA A 15 -17.38 5.00 -44.21
N ALA A 16 -17.90 5.10 -42.99
CA ALA A 16 -17.76 4.07 -41.96
C ALA A 16 -19.06 3.33 -41.60
N CYS A 17 -20.05 3.30 -42.48
CA CYS A 17 -21.39 2.81 -42.13
C CYS A 17 -21.57 1.28 -42.05
N SER A 18 -20.66 0.45 -42.51
CA SER A 18 -20.80 -1.01 -42.44
C SER A 18 -19.79 -1.63 -41.48
N THR A 19 -20.26 -2.28 -40.41
CA THR A 19 -19.42 -3.03 -39.45
C THR A 19 -19.16 -4.46 -39.89
N THR A 20 -19.84 -4.96 -40.92
CA THR A 20 -19.81 -6.36 -41.39
C THR A 20 -19.18 -6.54 -42.76
N LYS A 21 -18.71 -5.46 -43.42
CA LYS A 21 -18.25 -5.44 -44.82
C LYS A 21 -17.05 -6.39 -45.11
N ASN A 22 -16.15 -6.58 -44.16
CA ASN A 22 -14.93 -7.38 -44.35
C ASN A 22 -14.87 -8.52 -43.30
N LEU A 23 -16.00 -9.13 -42.98
CA LEU A 23 -16.03 -10.36 -42.18
C LEU A 23 -15.59 -11.56 -43.07
N PRO A 24 -14.92 -12.55 -42.51
CA PRO A 24 -14.65 -13.83 -43.17
C PRO A 24 -15.97 -14.50 -43.57
N GLU A 25 -15.97 -15.29 -44.65
CA GLU A 25 -17.13 -16.03 -45.11
C GLU A 25 -17.62 -17.00 -44.01
N GLY A 26 -18.93 -17.01 -43.79
CA GLY A 26 -19.60 -17.85 -42.78
C GLY A 26 -19.50 -17.37 -41.33
N GLU A 27 -18.81 -16.24 -41.06
CA GLU A 27 -18.64 -15.73 -39.73
C GLU A 27 -19.67 -14.69 -39.32
N ILE A 28 -20.06 -14.71 -38.05
CA ILE A 28 -21.02 -13.78 -37.45
C ILE A 28 -20.28 -12.85 -36.49
N LEU A 29 -20.50 -11.54 -36.62
CA LEU A 29 -19.95 -10.53 -35.73
C LEU A 29 -20.65 -10.59 -34.37
N TYR A 30 -19.87 -10.79 -33.33
CA TYR A 30 -20.36 -10.70 -31.96
C TYR A 30 -20.55 -9.23 -31.56
N THR A 31 -21.78 -8.86 -31.24
CA THR A 31 -22.15 -7.49 -30.88
C THR A 31 -22.41 -7.32 -29.39
N GLY A 32 -22.11 -8.34 -28.61
CA GLY A 32 -22.13 -8.31 -27.17
C GLY A 32 -23.14 -9.25 -26.52
N GLN A 33 -23.23 -9.15 -25.22
CA GLN A 33 -24.08 -9.98 -24.38
C GLN A 33 -25.33 -9.22 -23.97
N LYS A 34 -26.47 -9.90 -23.91
CA LYS A 34 -27.68 -9.45 -23.20
C LYS A 34 -27.48 -9.67 -21.69
N ALA A 35 -28.34 -9.05 -20.88
CA ALA A 35 -28.36 -9.31 -19.43
C ALA A 35 -28.47 -10.82 -19.19
N MET A 36 -27.56 -11.32 -18.32
CA MET A 36 -27.54 -12.71 -17.91
C MET A 36 -28.78 -13.00 -17.07
N ILE A 37 -29.38 -14.15 -17.26
CA ILE A 37 -30.48 -14.63 -16.43
C ILE A 37 -29.88 -15.55 -15.35
N VAL A 38 -30.12 -15.20 -14.11
CA VAL A 38 -29.68 -16.03 -12.97
C VAL A 38 -30.92 -16.59 -12.29
N GLU A 39 -31.04 -17.91 -12.38
CA GLU A 39 -32.06 -18.67 -11.66
C GLU A 39 -31.46 -19.18 -10.36
N ASN A 40 -32.25 -19.09 -9.27
CA ASN A 40 -31.78 -19.48 -7.93
C ASN A 40 -30.46 -18.77 -7.53
N PRO A 41 -30.47 -17.44 -7.35
CA PRO A 41 -29.25 -16.68 -7.04
C PRO A 41 -28.58 -17.13 -5.75
N PRO A 42 -27.26 -16.97 -5.61
CA PRO A 42 -26.53 -17.44 -4.44
C PRO A 42 -26.96 -16.70 -3.17
N THR A 43 -27.02 -17.44 -2.06
CA THR A 43 -27.37 -16.90 -0.74
C THR A 43 -26.18 -16.85 0.21
N THR A 44 -25.02 -17.38 -0.21
CA THR A 44 -23.80 -17.47 0.60
C THR A 44 -22.68 -16.60 0.00
N PRO A 45 -21.75 -16.08 0.80
CA PRO A 45 -20.59 -15.32 0.28
C PRO A 45 -19.71 -16.16 -0.67
N VAL A 46 -19.63 -17.47 -0.47
CA VAL A 46 -18.92 -18.41 -1.35
C VAL A 46 -19.66 -18.52 -2.69
N GLY A 47 -20.98 -18.58 -2.65
CA GLY A 47 -21.83 -18.58 -3.85
C GLY A 47 -21.74 -17.27 -4.66
N GLU A 48 -21.68 -16.13 -3.99
CA GLU A 48 -21.42 -14.84 -4.66
C GLU A 48 -20.08 -14.85 -5.38
N THR A 49 -19.04 -15.43 -4.76
CA THR A 49 -17.72 -15.62 -5.39
C THR A 49 -17.81 -16.51 -6.63
N ALA A 50 -18.50 -17.63 -6.53
CA ALA A 50 -18.71 -18.56 -7.65
C ALA A 50 -19.41 -17.83 -8.81
N MET A 51 -20.44 -17.04 -8.52
CA MET A 51 -21.18 -16.30 -9.53
C MET A 51 -20.31 -15.27 -10.24
N GLU A 52 -19.46 -14.54 -9.52
CA GLU A 52 -18.52 -13.58 -10.11
C GLU A 52 -17.52 -14.26 -11.04
N GLU A 53 -16.97 -15.41 -10.65
CA GLU A 53 -16.07 -16.18 -11.52
C GLU A 53 -16.77 -16.72 -12.75
N VAL A 54 -18.03 -17.17 -12.61
CA VAL A 54 -18.88 -17.55 -13.72
C VAL A 54 -19.13 -16.36 -14.65
N GLU A 55 -19.47 -15.18 -14.12
CA GLU A 55 -19.64 -13.96 -14.91
C GLU A 55 -18.36 -13.59 -15.65
N ALA A 56 -17.21 -13.68 -14.99
CA ALA A 56 -15.92 -13.41 -15.61
C ALA A 56 -15.57 -14.40 -16.73
N ALA A 57 -15.86 -15.69 -16.54
CA ALA A 57 -15.62 -16.72 -17.55
C ALA A 57 -16.54 -16.55 -18.78
N LEU A 58 -17.78 -16.10 -18.58
CA LEU A 58 -18.75 -15.85 -19.65
C LEU A 58 -18.57 -14.47 -20.31
N ALA A 59 -17.88 -13.54 -19.65
CA ALA A 59 -17.69 -12.19 -20.14
C ALA A 59 -16.86 -12.15 -21.43
N THR A 60 -17.35 -11.47 -22.45
CA THR A 60 -16.59 -11.16 -23.65
C THR A 60 -16.91 -9.74 -24.11
N ALA A 61 -15.89 -8.93 -24.28
CA ALA A 61 -16.03 -7.55 -24.72
C ALA A 61 -16.25 -7.46 -26.24
N PRO A 62 -17.33 -6.82 -26.73
CA PRO A 62 -17.52 -6.56 -28.16
C PRO A 62 -16.61 -5.41 -28.63
N ASN A 63 -16.54 -5.21 -29.95
CA ASN A 63 -15.71 -4.18 -30.56
C ASN A 63 -16.05 -2.72 -30.15
N ASN A 64 -17.22 -2.47 -29.60
CA ASN A 64 -17.64 -1.18 -29.08
C ASN A 64 -17.73 -1.12 -27.57
N SER A 65 -16.99 -1.99 -26.88
CA SER A 65 -16.93 -1.99 -25.42
C SER A 65 -16.24 -0.74 -24.88
N LEU A 66 -16.72 -0.23 -23.75
CA LEU A 66 -16.06 0.82 -22.98
C LEU A 66 -15.13 0.14 -21.96
N LEU A 67 -13.86 0.48 -22.00
CA LEU A 67 -12.82 -0.06 -21.07
C LEU A 67 -12.81 -1.59 -20.96
N GLY A 68 -13.09 -2.30 -22.08
CA GLY A 68 -13.10 -3.77 -22.09
C GLY A 68 -14.34 -4.42 -21.47
N SER A 69 -15.37 -3.66 -21.11
CA SER A 69 -16.60 -4.20 -20.50
C SER A 69 -17.44 -5.01 -21.48
N SER A 70 -17.93 -6.18 -21.05
CA SER A 70 -18.88 -6.98 -21.82
C SER A 70 -20.27 -6.36 -21.89
N SER A 71 -20.65 -5.49 -20.93
CA SER A 71 -22.00 -4.93 -20.76
C SER A 71 -22.11 -3.47 -21.19
N VAL A 72 -21.09 -2.63 -20.97
CA VAL A 72 -21.15 -1.21 -21.31
C VAL A 72 -20.47 -0.90 -22.63
N ARG A 73 -21.18 -0.15 -23.48
CA ARG A 73 -20.84 0.08 -24.88
C ARG A 73 -20.82 1.57 -25.20
N ILE A 74 -19.89 1.94 -26.06
CA ILE A 74 -19.93 3.24 -26.75
C ILE A 74 -20.78 3.11 -28.00
N PRO A 75 -21.46 4.21 -28.40
CA PRO A 75 -22.30 4.18 -29.59
C PRO A 75 -21.53 3.83 -30.89
N PHE A 76 -20.22 4.05 -30.89
CA PHE A 76 -19.41 3.99 -32.11
C PHE A 76 -18.27 2.97 -31.96
N PRO A 77 -18.25 1.85 -32.74
CA PRO A 77 -17.15 0.90 -32.76
C PRO A 77 -15.97 1.43 -33.60
N PHE A 78 -15.33 2.50 -33.16
CA PHE A 78 -14.30 3.22 -33.92
C PHE A 78 -13.20 2.30 -34.47
N GLY A 79 -12.64 1.41 -33.63
CA GLY A 79 -11.59 0.48 -34.07
C GLY A 79 -12.02 -0.46 -35.18
N LEU A 80 -13.31 -0.91 -35.16
CA LEU A 80 -13.86 -1.77 -36.20
C LEU A 80 -14.15 -0.98 -37.51
N TRP A 81 -14.54 0.29 -37.39
CA TRP A 81 -14.68 1.15 -38.57
C TRP A 81 -13.34 1.38 -39.26
N VAL A 82 -12.28 1.65 -38.49
CA VAL A 82 -10.92 1.77 -39.03
C VAL A 82 -10.48 0.46 -39.67
N TYR A 83 -10.79 -0.69 -39.05
CA TYR A 83 -10.52 -1.99 -39.66
C TYR A 83 -11.17 -2.12 -40.99
N ASN A 84 -12.49 -1.93 -41.12
CA ASN A 84 -13.25 -2.07 -42.36
C ASN A 84 -12.84 -1.06 -43.43
N GLY A 85 -12.45 0.14 -43.06
CA GLY A 85 -12.01 1.19 -44.00
C GLY A 85 -10.60 1.01 -44.55
N PHE A 86 -9.71 0.43 -43.74
CA PHE A 86 -8.27 0.44 -44.04
C PHE A 86 -7.62 -0.95 -44.16
N VAL A 87 -8.35 -2.04 -44.00
CA VAL A 87 -7.79 -3.42 -44.03
C VAL A 87 -7.13 -3.76 -45.38
N LYS A 88 -7.57 -3.16 -46.50
CA LYS A 88 -7.03 -3.39 -47.83
C LYS A 88 -5.74 -2.60 -48.13
N TYR A 89 -5.32 -1.67 -47.26
CA TYR A 89 -4.11 -0.87 -47.49
C TYR A 89 -2.86 -1.61 -46.98
N GLU A 90 -1.94 -1.89 -47.90
CA GLU A 90 -0.69 -2.59 -47.57
C GLU A 90 0.45 -1.65 -47.16
N LYS A 91 0.45 -0.40 -47.68
CA LYS A 91 1.53 0.59 -47.48
C LYS A 91 0.96 2.00 -47.27
N GLY A 92 1.82 2.94 -46.81
CA GLY A 92 1.49 4.37 -46.67
C GLY A 92 0.66 4.72 -45.44
N VAL A 93 0.05 5.92 -45.49
CA VAL A 93 -0.71 6.51 -44.35
C VAL A 93 -1.90 5.63 -43.96
N GLY A 94 -2.59 5.02 -44.94
CA GLY A 94 -3.69 4.10 -44.64
C GLY A 94 -3.28 2.89 -43.83
N ARG A 95 -2.11 2.29 -44.11
CA ARG A 95 -1.58 1.19 -43.34
C ARG A 95 -1.13 1.63 -41.94
N TRP A 96 -0.56 2.84 -41.80
CA TRP A 96 -0.21 3.40 -40.51
C TRP A 96 -1.46 3.60 -39.62
N ILE A 97 -2.55 4.17 -40.18
CA ILE A 97 -3.83 4.33 -39.50
C ILE A 97 -4.37 2.96 -39.06
N PHE A 98 -4.35 1.99 -39.97
CA PHE A 98 -4.78 0.61 -39.65
C PHE A 98 -3.95 0.02 -38.48
N ASN A 99 -2.65 0.07 -38.53
CA ASN A 99 -1.79 -0.53 -37.51
C ASN A 99 -1.95 0.17 -36.15
N ARG A 100 -2.32 1.44 -36.14
CA ARG A 100 -2.44 2.23 -34.90
C ARG A 100 -3.82 2.18 -34.24
N PHE A 101 -4.89 2.11 -35.04
CA PHE A 101 -6.25 2.34 -34.56
C PHE A 101 -7.25 1.22 -34.91
N ALA A 102 -6.92 0.29 -35.79
CA ALA A 102 -7.83 -0.77 -36.15
C ALA A 102 -7.98 -1.82 -35.05
N ALA A 103 -9.22 -2.23 -34.81
CA ALA A 103 -9.54 -3.39 -33.97
C ALA A 103 -10.13 -4.48 -34.82
N LYS A 104 -9.59 -5.70 -34.76
CA LYS A 104 -10.12 -6.86 -35.47
C LYS A 104 -11.56 -7.14 -35.03
N PRO A 105 -12.45 -7.62 -35.94
CA PRO A 105 -13.80 -8.02 -35.56
C PRO A 105 -13.78 -9.15 -34.54
N VAL A 106 -14.56 -9.04 -33.49
CA VAL A 106 -14.80 -10.13 -32.55
C VAL A 106 -15.86 -11.05 -33.15
N LEU A 107 -15.44 -12.24 -33.53
CA LEU A 107 -16.30 -13.22 -34.20
C LEU A 107 -16.95 -14.18 -33.19
N MET A 108 -18.13 -14.70 -33.52
CA MET A 108 -18.84 -15.66 -32.69
C MET A 108 -18.02 -16.95 -32.49
N SER A 109 -17.30 -17.41 -33.52
CA SER A 109 -16.32 -18.51 -33.43
C SER A 109 -15.18 -18.24 -32.45
N THR A 110 -14.70 -17.00 -32.39
CA THR A 110 -13.66 -16.59 -31.45
C THR A 110 -14.18 -16.51 -29.99
N VAL A 111 -15.43 -16.09 -29.80
CA VAL A 111 -16.09 -16.09 -28.48
C VAL A 111 -16.25 -17.50 -27.94
N ASN A 112 -16.55 -18.46 -28.80
CA ASN A 112 -16.73 -19.87 -28.50
C ASN A 112 -17.65 -20.13 -27.27
N PRO A 113 -18.95 -19.93 -27.41
CA PRO A 113 -19.90 -19.99 -26.29
C PRO A 113 -19.92 -21.35 -25.59
N ASP A 114 -19.71 -22.46 -26.37
CA ASP A 114 -19.70 -23.82 -25.81
C ASP A 114 -18.57 -24.06 -24.81
N ILE A 115 -17.35 -23.59 -25.14
CA ILE A 115 -16.20 -23.70 -24.21
C ILE A 115 -16.44 -22.87 -22.96
N ARG A 116 -16.98 -21.65 -23.13
CA ARG A 116 -17.30 -20.76 -22.00
C ARG A 116 -18.40 -21.34 -21.11
N GLN A 117 -19.43 -21.91 -21.69
CA GLN A 117 -20.49 -22.62 -20.96
C GLN A 117 -19.91 -23.75 -20.11
N LYS A 118 -19.04 -24.60 -20.69
CA LYS A 118 -18.39 -25.71 -19.97
C LYS A 118 -17.48 -25.19 -18.87
N ALA A 119 -16.71 -24.14 -19.13
CA ALA A 119 -15.84 -23.50 -18.12
C ALA A 119 -16.68 -22.96 -16.95
N ALA A 120 -17.74 -22.23 -17.22
CA ALA A 120 -18.65 -21.71 -16.20
C ALA A 120 -19.32 -22.85 -15.39
N GLN A 121 -19.70 -23.96 -16.03
CA GLN A 121 -20.27 -25.11 -15.34
C GLN A 121 -19.26 -25.82 -14.45
N ASN A 122 -17.99 -25.88 -14.85
CA ASN A 122 -16.92 -26.42 -13.99
C ASN A 122 -16.71 -25.51 -12.78
N ILE A 123 -16.71 -24.17 -12.96
CA ILE A 123 -16.63 -23.22 -11.83
C ILE A 123 -17.77 -23.49 -10.84
N LEU A 124 -19.01 -23.65 -11.27
CA LEU A 124 -20.12 -23.98 -10.39
C LEU A 124 -19.83 -25.23 -9.56
N ARG A 125 -19.30 -26.30 -10.19
CA ARG A 125 -18.92 -27.55 -9.49
C ARG A 125 -17.81 -27.35 -8.49
N ASP A 126 -16.81 -26.53 -8.81
CA ASP A 126 -15.69 -26.22 -7.93
C ASP A 126 -16.13 -25.53 -6.63
N TYR A 127 -17.28 -24.85 -6.68
CA TYR A 127 -17.91 -24.21 -5.53
C TYR A 127 -19.07 -25.00 -4.91
N GLY A 128 -19.20 -26.29 -5.26
CA GLY A 128 -20.19 -27.19 -4.66
C GLY A 128 -21.59 -27.14 -5.29
N TYR A 129 -21.78 -26.43 -6.37
CA TYR A 129 -23.04 -26.41 -7.14
C TYR A 129 -23.06 -27.53 -8.17
N PHE A 130 -23.02 -28.80 -7.70
CA PHE A 130 -22.90 -29.96 -8.58
C PHE A 130 -24.08 -30.13 -9.53
N ASN A 131 -25.26 -29.66 -9.14
CA ASN A 131 -26.49 -29.68 -9.94
C ASN A 131 -26.70 -28.35 -10.71
N GLY A 132 -25.71 -27.43 -10.63
CA GLY A 132 -25.78 -26.18 -11.35
C GLY A 132 -25.67 -26.37 -12.86
N THR A 133 -26.41 -25.60 -13.63
CA THR A 133 -26.41 -25.65 -15.10
C THR A 133 -26.21 -24.29 -15.71
N VAL A 134 -25.47 -24.27 -16.80
CA VAL A 134 -25.27 -23.06 -17.61
C VAL A 134 -25.71 -23.36 -19.03
N SER A 135 -26.52 -22.51 -19.61
CA SER A 135 -26.96 -22.58 -21.01
C SER A 135 -26.82 -21.24 -21.69
N TYR A 136 -26.84 -21.22 -23.03
CA TYR A 136 -26.81 -19.96 -23.78
C TYR A 136 -27.78 -20.00 -24.96
N GLN A 137 -28.21 -18.82 -25.40
CA GLN A 137 -29.00 -18.60 -26.60
C GLN A 137 -28.36 -17.51 -27.45
N THR A 138 -28.38 -17.70 -28.77
CA THR A 138 -27.86 -16.75 -29.73
C THR A 138 -29.04 -15.97 -30.34
N PHE A 139 -28.95 -14.64 -30.29
CA PHE A 139 -29.94 -13.73 -30.83
C PHE A 139 -29.38 -12.97 -32.04
N THR A 140 -29.81 -13.32 -33.23
CA THR A 140 -29.44 -12.63 -34.46
C THR A 140 -30.11 -11.25 -34.51
N ASP A 141 -29.44 -10.24 -35.05
CA ASP A 141 -30.00 -8.91 -35.23
C ASP A 141 -31.07 -8.97 -36.37
N PRO A 142 -32.31 -8.51 -36.15
CA PRO A 142 -33.35 -8.53 -37.18
C PRO A 142 -33.01 -7.72 -38.44
N LYS A 143 -32.08 -6.74 -38.31
CA LYS A 143 -31.67 -5.85 -39.41
C LYS A 143 -30.43 -6.32 -40.17
N ASP A 144 -29.63 -7.20 -39.57
CA ASP A 144 -28.37 -7.66 -40.15
C ASP A 144 -28.04 -9.07 -39.62
N SER A 145 -28.32 -10.08 -40.41
CA SER A 145 -28.11 -11.50 -40.06
C SER A 145 -26.65 -11.86 -39.76
N LEU A 146 -25.70 -11.03 -40.17
CA LEU A 146 -24.27 -11.19 -39.85
C LEU A 146 -23.89 -10.68 -38.45
N LYS A 147 -24.88 -10.23 -37.65
CA LYS A 147 -24.69 -9.75 -36.28
C LYS A 147 -25.47 -10.58 -35.29
N ALA A 148 -24.86 -10.95 -34.19
CA ALA A 148 -25.57 -11.66 -33.14
C ALA A 148 -25.10 -11.23 -31.73
N LYS A 149 -25.99 -11.44 -30.74
CA LYS A 149 -25.77 -11.30 -29.31
C LYS A 149 -25.95 -12.64 -28.63
N LEU A 150 -25.25 -12.85 -27.53
CA LEU A 150 -25.42 -13.98 -26.64
C LEU A 150 -26.24 -13.60 -25.42
N GLN A 151 -27.00 -14.54 -24.89
CA GLN A 151 -27.61 -14.48 -23.57
C GLN A 151 -27.32 -15.80 -22.86
N TYR A 152 -26.70 -15.69 -21.69
CA TYR A 152 -26.45 -16.84 -20.82
C TYR A 152 -27.54 -16.94 -19.77
N THR A 153 -27.96 -18.17 -19.46
CA THR A 153 -28.82 -18.50 -18.32
C THR A 153 -28.05 -19.41 -17.40
N VAL A 154 -27.89 -18.98 -16.16
CA VAL A 154 -27.17 -19.71 -15.09
C VAL A 154 -28.18 -20.11 -14.04
N ASN A 155 -28.35 -21.41 -13.81
CA ASN A 155 -29.13 -21.93 -12.70
C ASN A 155 -28.19 -22.54 -11.67
N MET A 156 -28.09 -21.91 -10.50
CA MET A 156 -27.12 -22.35 -9.49
C MET A 156 -27.62 -23.55 -8.68
N ASN A 157 -28.91 -23.67 -8.43
CA ASN A 157 -29.48 -24.63 -7.49
C ASN A 157 -28.90 -24.48 -6.07
N ASN A 158 -29.02 -25.49 -5.21
CA ASN A 158 -28.48 -25.47 -3.87
C ASN A 158 -27.04 -26.01 -3.86
N PRO A 159 -26.10 -25.37 -3.13
CA PRO A 159 -24.75 -25.87 -2.97
C PRO A 159 -24.71 -27.06 -2.03
N TYR A 160 -23.75 -27.95 -2.22
CA TYR A 160 -23.45 -29.00 -1.29
C TYR A 160 -22.69 -28.46 -0.08
N VAL A 161 -23.02 -28.99 1.12
CA VAL A 161 -22.44 -28.64 2.40
C VAL A 161 -21.61 -29.79 2.95
N ILE A 162 -20.48 -29.48 3.55
CA ILE A 162 -19.62 -30.49 4.19
C ILE A 162 -20.32 -31.01 5.45
N ASP A 163 -20.57 -32.31 5.50
CA ASP A 163 -21.16 -32.96 6.66
C ASP A 163 -20.10 -33.34 7.73
N THR A 164 -19.08 -34.05 7.29
CA THR A 164 -17.99 -34.52 8.16
C THR A 164 -16.64 -34.47 7.45
N VAL A 165 -15.57 -34.32 8.24
CA VAL A 165 -14.19 -34.36 7.74
C VAL A 165 -13.39 -35.38 8.54
N PHE A 166 -12.77 -36.34 7.88
CA PHE A 166 -11.94 -37.38 8.49
C PHE A 166 -10.53 -37.38 7.91
N TYR A 167 -9.55 -37.77 8.75
CA TYR A 167 -8.17 -38.02 8.35
C TYR A 167 -7.87 -39.51 8.46
N GLN A 168 -7.38 -40.15 7.39
CA GLN A 168 -7.15 -41.59 7.37
C GLN A 168 -5.92 -41.93 6.51
N GLY A 169 -5.25 -43.04 6.79
CA GLY A 169 -4.19 -43.60 5.95
C GLY A 169 -2.79 -43.04 6.21
N PHE A 170 -2.63 -42.13 7.17
CA PHE A 170 -1.34 -41.57 7.59
C PHE A 170 -0.79 -42.32 8.83
N SER A 171 0.49 -42.08 9.14
CA SER A 171 1.09 -42.55 10.37
C SER A 171 0.35 -42.04 11.62
N GLN A 172 0.33 -42.82 12.71
CA GLN A 172 -0.28 -42.40 13.98
C GLN A 172 0.19 -41.02 14.48
N ARG A 173 1.46 -40.73 14.25
CA ARG A 173 2.03 -39.41 14.60
C ARG A 173 1.42 -38.29 13.77
N THR A 174 1.33 -38.48 12.46
CA THR A 174 0.76 -37.49 11.53
C THR A 174 -0.71 -37.25 11.81
N LEU A 175 -1.50 -38.33 12.00
CA LEU A 175 -2.91 -38.25 12.37
C LEU A 175 -3.12 -37.43 13.65
N ARG A 176 -2.34 -37.68 14.69
CA ARG A 176 -2.42 -36.92 15.96
C ARG A 176 -2.17 -35.42 15.75
N ILE A 177 -1.20 -35.10 14.91
CA ILE A 177 -0.85 -33.70 14.62
C ILE A 177 -1.97 -33.00 13.82
N MET A 178 -2.52 -33.68 12.82
CA MET A 178 -3.64 -33.19 12.02
C MET A 178 -4.86 -32.93 12.92
N GLU A 179 -5.23 -33.89 13.76
CA GLU A 179 -6.34 -33.78 14.72
C GLU A 179 -6.14 -32.63 15.73
N MET A 180 -4.95 -32.48 16.29
CA MET A 180 -4.63 -31.35 17.19
C MET A 180 -4.75 -29.98 16.51
N SER A 181 -4.61 -29.96 15.19
CA SER A 181 -4.71 -28.72 14.39
C SER A 181 -6.11 -28.44 13.84
N ARG A 182 -7.08 -29.30 14.07
CA ARG A 182 -8.44 -29.28 13.52
C ARG A 182 -9.17 -27.94 13.73
N ARG A 183 -8.98 -27.30 14.89
CA ARG A 183 -9.54 -25.96 15.17
C ARG A 183 -9.08 -24.83 14.23
N ARG A 184 -8.04 -25.10 13.42
CA ARG A 184 -7.49 -24.16 12.44
C ARG A 184 -7.74 -24.63 11.00
N SER A 185 -8.57 -25.66 10.83
CA SER A 185 -8.95 -26.17 9.51
C SER A 185 -9.68 -25.09 8.72
N LEU A 186 -9.46 -25.08 7.43
CA LEU A 186 -10.18 -24.20 6.47
C LEU A 186 -11.47 -24.88 5.98
N ILE A 187 -11.67 -26.14 6.34
CA ILE A 187 -12.86 -26.93 6.01
C ILE A 187 -13.48 -27.46 7.30
N SER A 188 -14.75 -27.16 7.52
CA SER A 188 -15.46 -27.53 8.73
C SER A 188 -16.86 -28.05 8.40
N PRO A 189 -17.43 -28.96 9.23
CA PRO A 189 -18.83 -29.35 9.08
C PRO A 189 -19.76 -28.16 9.11
N GLY A 190 -20.75 -28.13 8.20
CA GLY A 190 -21.70 -27.04 8.03
C GLY A 190 -21.24 -25.95 7.03
N GLU A 191 -20.00 -25.97 6.54
CA GLU A 191 -19.52 -25.05 5.52
C GLU A 191 -19.82 -25.57 4.11
N GLN A 192 -20.01 -24.64 3.17
CA GLN A 192 -20.22 -24.95 1.75
C GLN A 192 -18.97 -25.61 1.16
N PHE A 193 -19.16 -26.65 0.34
CA PHE A 193 -18.07 -27.24 -0.43
C PHE A 193 -17.40 -26.20 -1.33
N ASN A 194 -16.06 -26.13 -1.27
CA ASN A 194 -15.27 -25.19 -2.05
C ASN A 194 -13.88 -25.78 -2.30
N ILE A 195 -13.51 -25.94 -3.57
CA ILE A 195 -12.20 -26.52 -3.95
C ILE A 195 -11.03 -25.65 -3.49
N THR A 196 -11.21 -24.33 -3.44
CA THR A 196 -10.18 -23.39 -2.97
C THR A 196 -9.83 -23.61 -1.51
N ASP A 197 -10.83 -23.86 -0.65
CA ASP A 197 -10.62 -24.15 0.77
C ASP A 197 -10.04 -25.55 0.97
N LEU A 198 -10.42 -26.52 0.12
CA LEU A 198 -9.82 -27.87 0.11
C LEU A 198 -8.33 -27.81 -0.24
N ASP A 199 -7.93 -27.07 -1.26
CA ASP A 199 -6.53 -26.88 -1.64
C ASP A 199 -5.76 -26.04 -0.60
N GLY A 200 -6.41 -25.05 -0.03
CA GLY A 200 -5.91 -24.30 1.10
C GLY A 200 -5.60 -25.19 2.30
N GLU A 201 -6.49 -26.13 2.63
CA GLU A 201 -6.31 -27.09 3.72
C GLU A 201 -5.17 -28.07 3.43
N ARG A 202 -5.04 -28.57 2.20
CA ARG A 202 -3.88 -29.40 1.78
C ARG A 202 -2.57 -28.64 2.01
N THR A 203 -2.54 -27.38 1.61
CA THR A 203 -1.38 -26.51 1.82
C THR A 203 -1.12 -26.23 3.29
N ARG A 204 -2.17 -25.98 4.09
CA ARG A 204 -2.07 -25.76 5.54
C ARG A 204 -1.48 -26.96 6.26
N ILE A 205 -2.00 -28.17 5.98
CA ILE A 205 -1.51 -29.41 6.58
C ILE A 205 -0.05 -29.68 6.15
N SER A 206 0.27 -29.51 4.87
CA SER A 206 1.65 -29.64 4.39
C SER A 206 2.59 -28.71 5.12
N ASN A 207 2.24 -27.42 5.24
CA ASN A 207 3.04 -26.44 5.96
C ASN A 207 3.17 -26.78 7.45
N LEU A 208 2.10 -27.27 8.08
CA LEU A 208 2.13 -27.73 9.47
C LEU A 208 3.16 -28.85 9.66
N LEU A 209 3.11 -29.89 8.81
CA LEU A 209 4.01 -31.04 8.88
C LEU A 209 5.46 -30.63 8.57
N ARG A 210 5.67 -29.77 7.58
CA ARG A 210 6.99 -29.22 7.28
C ARG A 210 7.56 -28.36 8.42
N ASN A 211 6.72 -27.66 9.16
CA ASN A 211 7.16 -26.87 10.32
C ASN A 211 7.59 -27.73 11.52
N ILE A 212 7.22 -28.98 11.56
CA ILE A 212 7.62 -29.95 12.60
C ILE A 212 8.66 -30.96 12.13
N GLY A 213 9.26 -30.73 10.96
CA GLY A 213 10.41 -31.49 10.46
C GLY A 213 10.20 -32.26 9.18
N CYS A 214 8.99 -32.50 8.71
CA CYS A 214 8.70 -33.35 7.53
C CYS A 214 9.06 -32.58 6.23
N TYR A 215 10.34 -32.46 5.93
CA TYR A 215 10.86 -31.65 4.82
C TYR A 215 10.27 -32.02 3.47
N TYR A 216 10.16 -33.33 3.19
CA TYR A 216 9.69 -33.85 1.90
C TYR A 216 8.17 -33.86 1.76
N PHE A 217 7.43 -33.48 2.79
CA PHE A 217 5.98 -33.45 2.70
C PHE A 217 5.50 -32.34 1.74
N ARG A 218 4.57 -32.70 0.81
CA ARG A 218 4.04 -31.78 -0.21
C ARG A 218 2.51 -31.76 -0.15
N PRO A 219 1.84 -30.66 -0.55
CA PRO A 219 0.38 -30.62 -0.67
C PRO A 219 -0.17 -31.71 -1.59
N ASP A 220 0.56 -32.06 -2.67
CA ASP A 220 0.16 -33.06 -3.67
C ASP A 220 0.13 -34.50 -3.11
N TYR A 221 0.67 -34.75 -1.92
CA TYR A 221 0.55 -36.01 -1.23
C TYR A 221 -0.78 -36.16 -0.50
N LEU A 222 -1.60 -35.12 -0.45
CA LEU A 222 -2.92 -35.10 0.16
C LEU A 222 -3.99 -35.12 -0.93
N THR A 223 -4.96 -36.02 -0.81
CA THR A 223 -6.16 -36.04 -1.67
C THR A 223 -7.40 -36.22 -0.84
N TYR A 224 -8.54 -35.99 -1.45
CA TYR A 224 -9.84 -36.18 -0.81
C TYR A 224 -10.63 -37.30 -1.48
N GLN A 225 -11.33 -38.04 -0.68
CA GLN A 225 -12.46 -38.86 -1.10
C GLN A 225 -13.73 -38.19 -0.60
N ALA A 226 -14.64 -37.91 -1.50
CA ALA A 226 -15.94 -37.31 -1.21
C ALA A 226 -17.02 -38.43 -1.33
N ASP A 227 -17.89 -38.55 -0.34
CA ASP A 227 -18.99 -39.47 -0.32
C ASP A 227 -20.32 -38.73 -0.10
N THR A 228 -21.23 -38.88 -1.03
CA THR A 228 -22.57 -38.26 -0.99
C THR A 228 -23.68 -39.31 -0.77
N THR A 229 -23.32 -40.59 -0.67
CA THR A 229 -24.30 -41.68 -0.61
C THR A 229 -24.75 -42.02 0.80
N LEU A 230 -23.88 -41.79 1.77
CA LEU A 230 -24.11 -42.11 3.19
C LEU A 230 -24.53 -40.88 4.04
N VAL A 231 -24.82 -39.77 3.39
CA VAL A 231 -25.17 -38.49 4.03
C VAL A 231 -26.49 -37.94 3.48
N PRO A 232 -27.17 -37.04 4.19
CA PRO A 232 -28.40 -36.39 3.70
C PRO A 232 -28.19 -35.75 2.34
N GLY A 233 -29.25 -35.64 1.53
CA GLY A 233 -29.18 -34.99 0.23
C GLY A 233 -28.68 -33.56 0.33
N GLY A 234 -27.77 -33.17 -0.57
CA GLY A 234 -27.11 -31.87 -0.52
C GLY A 234 -25.92 -31.76 0.45
N HIS A 235 -25.50 -32.91 1.06
CA HIS A 235 -24.34 -32.98 1.94
C HIS A 235 -23.25 -33.86 1.35
N VAL A 236 -22.02 -33.68 1.80
CA VAL A 236 -20.84 -34.47 1.40
C VAL A 236 -19.96 -34.77 2.60
N SER A 237 -19.62 -36.03 2.79
CA SER A 237 -18.62 -36.48 3.76
C SER A 237 -17.23 -36.45 3.09
N MET A 238 -16.27 -35.79 3.71
CA MET A 238 -14.93 -35.60 3.18
C MET A 238 -13.90 -36.41 3.94
N ARG A 239 -13.13 -37.22 3.24
CA ARG A 239 -12.05 -38.02 3.82
C ARG A 239 -10.72 -37.59 3.19
N MET A 240 -9.82 -36.98 3.99
CA MET A 240 -8.47 -36.68 3.54
C MET A 240 -7.57 -37.91 3.72
N ILE A 241 -6.98 -38.37 2.64
CA ILE A 241 -6.14 -39.55 2.57
C ILE A 241 -4.82 -39.23 1.85
N PRO A 242 -3.74 -40.00 2.08
CA PRO A 242 -2.54 -39.90 1.27
C PRO A 242 -2.80 -40.41 -0.16
N VAL A 243 -2.17 -39.79 -1.12
CA VAL A 243 -2.16 -40.27 -2.50
C VAL A 243 -1.43 -41.59 -2.59
N ALA A 244 -1.92 -42.51 -3.44
CA ALA A 244 -1.28 -43.80 -3.71
C ALA A 244 0.19 -43.57 -4.13
N GLY A 245 1.12 -44.27 -3.48
CA GLY A 245 2.56 -44.10 -3.75
C GLY A 245 3.25 -42.98 -2.99
N MET A 246 2.59 -42.32 -2.02
CA MET A 246 3.26 -41.37 -1.16
C MET A 246 4.51 -41.99 -0.49
N PRO A 247 5.72 -41.43 -0.63
CA PRO A 247 6.92 -41.95 -0.02
C PRO A 247 6.85 -41.95 1.52
N LYS A 248 7.21 -43.01 2.20
CA LYS A 248 7.26 -43.04 3.67
C LYS A 248 8.17 -41.96 4.27
N VAL A 249 9.20 -41.55 3.54
CA VAL A 249 10.11 -40.47 3.93
C VAL A 249 9.40 -39.12 4.07
N ALA A 250 8.25 -38.90 3.41
CA ALA A 250 7.49 -37.67 3.51
C ALA A 250 7.02 -37.39 4.95
N GLU A 251 6.68 -38.39 5.72
CA GLU A 251 6.25 -38.25 7.13
C GLU A 251 7.42 -38.27 8.13
N LYS A 252 8.65 -38.50 7.67
CA LYS A 252 9.85 -38.58 8.51
C LYS A 252 10.36 -37.18 8.88
N PRO A 253 10.66 -36.90 10.16
CA PRO A 253 11.24 -35.61 10.54
C PRO A 253 12.72 -35.59 10.25
N PHE A 254 13.18 -34.49 9.70
CA PHE A 254 14.60 -34.20 9.41
C PHE A 254 15.15 -33.12 10.31
N TYR A 255 16.47 -33.17 10.52
CA TYR A 255 17.24 -32.22 11.34
C TYR A 255 18.21 -31.45 10.46
N VAL A 256 18.46 -30.19 10.80
CA VAL A 256 19.41 -29.33 10.10
C VAL A 256 20.82 -29.67 10.57
N GLY A 257 21.69 -29.99 9.64
CA GLY A 257 23.08 -30.33 9.85
C GLY A 257 24.06 -29.19 9.60
N ARG A 258 25.05 -29.44 8.74
CA ARG A 258 26.08 -28.46 8.35
C ARG A 258 25.47 -27.33 7.55
N LYS A 259 26.07 -26.14 7.67
CA LYS A 259 25.68 -24.97 6.90
C LYS A 259 26.87 -24.49 6.07
N ALA A 260 26.65 -24.31 4.78
CA ALA A 260 27.65 -23.77 3.88
C ALA A 260 27.06 -22.61 3.07
N ILE A 261 27.86 -21.57 2.84
CA ILE A 261 27.51 -20.42 2.03
C ILE A 261 28.50 -20.34 0.89
N TYR A 262 28.03 -20.31 -0.34
CA TYR A 262 28.81 -20.17 -1.56
C TYR A 262 28.56 -18.76 -2.10
N LEU A 263 29.54 -17.88 -1.95
CA LEU A 263 29.49 -16.53 -2.49
C LEU A 263 30.26 -16.50 -3.82
N TYR A 264 29.47 -16.46 -4.89
CA TYR A 264 30.01 -16.33 -6.25
C TYR A 264 30.51 -14.91 -6.47
N GLY A 265 31.52 -14.76 -7.33
CA GLY A 265 31.98 -13.48 -7.82
C GLY A 265 30.85 -12.70 -8.51
N ARG A 266 31.04 -11.41 -8.72
CA ARG A 266 29.98 -10.52 -9.25
C ARG A 266 29.56 -10.82 -10.68
N GLN A 267 30.40 -11.49 -11.46
CA GLN A 267 30.10 -11.97 -12.82
C GLN A 267 29.75 -13.46 -12.87
N GLY A 268 29.67 -14.12 -11.71
CA GLY A 268 29.32 -15.52 -11.56
C GLY A 268 30.54 -16.44 -11.41
N GLU A 269 31.71 -15.89 -11.11
CA GLU A 269 32.94 -16.67 -10.91
C GLU A 269 32.77 -17.59 -9.69
N GLU A 270 33.26 -18.82 -9.85
CA GLU A 270 33.21 -19.84 -8.79
C GLU A 270 34.06 -19.45 -7.58
N PRO A 271 33.64 -19.81 -6.37
CA PRO A 271 34.44 -19.61 -5.17
C PRO A 271 35.79 -20.35 -5.25
N ASN A 272 36.89 -19.64 -4.95
CA ASN A 272 38.25 -20.16 -4.99
C ASN A 272 38.94 -20.21 -3.65
N ASP A 273 38.29 -19.63 -2.58
CA ASP A 273 38.82 -19.63 -1.22
C ASP A 273 37.67 -19.92 -0.21
N SER A 274 38.02 -20.22 1.03
CA SER A 274 37.04 -20.52 2.06
C SER A 274 37.51 -20.13 3.48
N THR A 275 36.53 -19.76 4.29
CA THR A 275 36.71 -19.53 5.73
C THR A 275 35.62 -20.22 6.53
N SER A 276 35.80 -20.32 7.84
CA SER A 276 34.79 -20.89 8.73
C SER A 276 34.54 -19.99 9.91
N TYR A 277 33.26 -19.80 10.26
CA TYR A 277 32.86 -19.01 11.43
C TYR A 277 31.73 -19.70 12.19
N ASN A 278 31.96 -20.07 13.44
CA ASN A 278 30.98 -20.70 14.34
C ASN A 278 30.23 -21.87 13.68
N GLY A 279 30.95 -22.76 12.97
CA GLY A 279 30.39 -23.96 12.33
C GLY A 279 29.67 -23.70 10.98
N VAL A 280 29.68 -22.48 10.48
CA VAL A 280 29.25 -22.16 9.11
C VAL A 280 30.48 -22.05 8.22
N LYS A 281 30.53 -22.86 7.13
CA LYS A 281 31.61 -22.78 6.14
C LYS A 281 31.22 -21.80 5.05
N ILE A 282 32.10 -20.85 4.73
CA ILE A 282 31.87 -19.78 3.76
C ILE A 282 32.91 -19.92 2.66
N TYR A 283 32.44 -20.19 1.46
CA TYR A 283 33.26 -20.23 0.25
C TYR A 283 33.05 -18.90 -0.50
N TYR A 284 34.10 -18.29 -0.98
CA TYR A 284 34.05 -16.98 -1.65
C TYR A 284 35.08 -16.89 -2.77
N HIS A 285 34.89 -15.92 -3.67
CA HIS A 285 35.81 -15.64 -4.77
C HIS A 285 36.72 -14.46 -4.38
N ASP A 286 38.03 -14.65 -4.43
CA ASP A 286 39.13 -13.72 -4.18
C ASP A 286 39.05 -13.04 -2.79
N LYS A 287 38.05 -12.19 -2.58
CA LYS A 287 37.89 -11.40 -1.37
C LYS A 287 36.51 -11.57 -0.74
N LEU A 288 36.48 -11.79 0.55
CA LEU A 288 35.24 -11.84 1.30
C LEU A 288 34.73 -10.41 1.61
N ASP A 289 33.81 -9.93 0.82
CA ASP A 289 33.20 -8.59 0.95
C ASP A 289 32.17 -8.50 2.09
N VAL A 290 31.74 -9.62 2.67
CA VAL A 290 30.74 -9.68 3.77
C VAL A 290 31.39 -10.26 5.03
N ARG A 291 31.16 -9.62 6.16
CA ARG A 291 31.74 -10.10 7.43
C ARG A 291 31.19 -11.48 7.81
N PRO A 292 32.03 -12.47 8.14
CA PRO A 292 31.61 -13.82 8.50
C PRO A 292 30.58 -13.88 9.64
N ASN A 293 30.75 -13.03 10.67
CA ASN A 293 29.83 -12.96 11.79
C ASN A 293 28.41 -12.50 11.38
N MET A 294 28.28 -11.69 10.33
CA MET A 294 26.98 -11.24 9.84
C MET A 294 26.27 -12.36 9.08
N LEU A 295 26.98 -13.05 8.20
CA LEU A 295 26.45 -14.23 7.49
C LEU A 295 26.00 -15.31 8.50
N TYR A 296 26.82 -15.60 9.52
CA TYR A 296 26.44 -16.50 10.60
C TYR A 296 25.14 -16.07 11.29
N ARG A 297 25.00 -14.82 11.67
CA ARG A 297 23.83 -14.28 12.35
C ARG A 297 22.58 -14.33 11.48
N TRP A 298 22.68 -14.02 10.18
CA TRP A 298 21.55 -14.11 9.26
C TRP A 298 21.10 -15.56 9.06
N MET A 299 22.02 -16.53 9.06
CA MET A 299 21.74 -17.96 8.93
C MET A 299 21.20 -18.63 10.20
N ASN A 300 21.40 -18.04 11.36
CA ASN A 300 21.05 -18.65 12.64
C ASN A 300 19.86 -17.98 13.31
N TYR A 301 18.78 -17.76 12.53
CA TYR A 301 17.51 -17.32 13.09
C TYR A 301 16.91 -18.42 13.97
N GLN A 302 16.79 -18.15 15.27
CA GLN A 302 16.23 -19.11 16.25
C GLN A 302 14.73 -18.93 16.48
N GLY A 303 14.13 -17.81 16.01
CA GLY A 303 12.74 -17.44 16.27
C GLY A 303 12.50 -17.11 17.75
N PHE A 304 11.26 -16.76 18.07
CA PHE A 304 10.84 -16.61 19.47
C PHE A 304 11.07 -17.94 20.18
N ARG A 305 12.01 -18.01 21.11
CA ARG A 305 12.21 -19.18 21.96
C ARG A 305 10.98 -19.35 22.82
N MET A 306 10.02 -20.18 22.39
CA MET A 306 9.13 -20.83 23.34
C MET A 306 9.97 -21.81 24.17
N LYS A 307 10.47 -21.33 25.30
CA LYS A 307 10.98 -22.16 26.37
C LYS A 307 9.80 -22.94 26.96
N ARG A 308 9.42 -24.04 26.34
CA ARG A 308 8.52 -24.99 26.95
C ARG A 308 9.40 -25.86 27.87
N GLN A 309 9.44 -25.52 29.15
CA GLN A 309 9.89 -26.45 30.16
C GLN A 309 8.88 -27.61 30.21
N VAL A 310 9.29 -28.74 29.76
CA VAL A 310 8.53 -30.01 29.99
C VAL A 310 9.17 -30.63 31.23
N THR A 311 8.51 -30.50 32.37
CA THR A 311 8.83 -31.21 33.58
C THR A 311 8.32 -32.65 33.42
N ASP A 312 9.21 -33.63 33.51
CA ASP A 312 8.79 -35.05 33.51
C ASP A 312 8.24 -35.41 34.89
N SER A 313 7.62 -36.60 34.98
CA SER A 313 7.02 -37.11 36.20
C SER A 313 8.00 -37.35 37.38
N ALA A 314 9.29 -37.11 37.17
CA ALA A 314 10.36 -37.18 38.18
C ALA A 314 10.88 -35.79 38.61
N GLY A 315 10.22 -34.68 38.17
CA GLY A 315 10.61 -33.32 38.55
C GLY A 315 11.87 -32.79 37.84
N ILE A 316 12.43 -33.55 36.89
CA ILE A 316 13.65 -33.14 36.18
C ILE A 316 13.23 -32.34 34.93
N SER A 317 13.56 -31.05 34.92
CA SER A 317 13.39 -30.15 33.76
C SER A 317 14.34 -30.53 32.63
N ARG A 318 13.90 -31.35 31.69
CA ARG A 318 14.63 -31.61 30.46
C ARG A 318 14.27 -30.56 29.42
N GLN A 319 15.20 -29.69 29.12
CA GLN A 319 15.11 -28.77 27.99
C GLN A 319 15.25 -29.58 26.70
N LYS A 320 14.14 -30.15 26.18
CA LYS A 320 14.13 -30.76 24.83
C LYS A 320 14.37 -29.70 23.80
N SER A 321 15.61 -29.62 23.33
CA SER A 321 16.00 -28.74 22.25
C SER A 321 15.38 -29.18 20.93
N PHE A 322 14.26 -28.55 20.54
CA PHE A 322 13.75 -28.59 19.17
C PHE A 322 14.65 -27.75 18.20
N GLN A 323 15.83 -27.34 18.66
CA GLN A 323 16.66 -26.32 18.02
C GLN A 323 17.16 -26.71 16.63
N ASN A 324 17.34 -27.99 16.34
CA ASN A 324 17.93 -28.44 15.07
C ASN A 324 16.94 -29.11 14.13
N ARG A 325 15.66 -29.24 14.50
CA ARG A 325 14.67 -29.82 13.59
C ARG A 325 14.38 -28.86 12.44
N TYR A 326 14.26 -29.37 11.21
CA TYR A 326 13.83 -28.57 10.07
C TYR A 326 12.50 -27.87 10.36
N SER A 327 12.31 -26.67 9.83
CA SER A 327 11.06 -25.91 9.88
C SER A 327 10.97 -24.99 8.66
N LEU A 328 9.89 -25.12 7.92
CA LEU A 328 9.60 -24.27 6.78
C LEU A 328 9.55 -22.77 7.18
N TYR A 329 8.94 -22.48 8.33
CA TYR A 329 8.88 -21.11 8.85
C TYR A 329 10.29 -20.53 9.06
N ARG A 330 11.22 -21.29 9.63
CA ARG A 330 12.60 -20.85 9.81
C ARG A 330 13.32 -20.67 8.48
N GLN A 331 13.14 -21.59 7.54
CA GLN A 331 13.70 -21.48 6.19
C GLN A 331 13.25 -20.20 5.53
N THR A 332 11.94 -19.93 5.48
CA THR A 332 11.39 -18.71 4.87
C THR A 332 11.92 -17.46 5.55
N ARG A 333 11.97 -17.44 6.88
CA ARG A 333 12.50 -16.29 7.63
C ARG A 333 13.98 -16.03 7.39
N ILE A 334 14.79 -17.06 7.28
CA ILE A 334 16.22 -16.91 6.94
C ILE A 334 16.36 -16.35 5.52
N GLN A 335 15.60 -16.91 4.57
CA GLN A 335 15.62 -16.46 3.18
C GLN A 335 15.14 -15.01 3.02
N GLU A 336 14.01 -14.65 3.65
CA GLU A 336 13.52 -13.26 3.69
C GLU A 336 14.56 -12.30 4.27
N ARG A 337 15.21 -12.70 5.36
CA ARG A 337 16.23 -11.89 6.02
C ARG A 337 17.44 -11.66 5.12
N LEU A 338 17.97 -12.71 4.50
CA LEU A 338 19.09 -12.60 3.56
C LEU A 338 18.71 -11.72 2.37
N SER A 339 17.51 -11.91 1.82
CA SER A 339 17.01 -11.09 0.69
C SER A 339 16.81 -9.61 1.08
N ASN A 340 16.26 -9.35 2.27
CA ASN A 340 15.95 -7.99 2.73
C ASN A 340 17.20 -7.15 3.07
N VAL A 341 18.35 -7.76 3.26
CA VAL A 341 19.61 -7.01 3.40
C VAL A 341 19.97 -6.26 2.12
N GLY A 342 19.46 -6.69 0.96
CA GLY A 342 19.59 -5.97 -0.32
C GLY A 342 20.98 -6.05 -0.97
N ILE A 343 21.92 -6.81 -0.39
CA ILE A 343 23.28 -6.95 -0.92
C ILE A 343 23.44 -8.09 -1.95
N PHE A 344 22.44 -8.97 -2.03
CA PHE A 344 22.47 -10.13 -2.92
C PHE A 344 21.63 -9.87 -4.18
N ARG A 345 22.23 -10.04 -5.36
CA ARG A 345 21.54 -10.06 -6.64
C ARG A 345 20.83 -11.39 -6.89
N TYR A 346 21.45 -12.47 -6.43
CA TYR A 346 20.93 -13.83 -6.51
C TYR A 346 21.10 -14.48 -5.14
N LEU A 347 20.08 -15.21 -4.71
CA LEU A 347 20.09 -15.95 -3.46
C LEU A 347 19.23 -17.20 -3.61
N GLU A 348 19.84 -18.35 -3.44
CA GLU A 348 19.18 -19.66 -3.40
C GLU A 348 19.57 -20.40 -2.12
N MET A 349 18.60 -20.99 -1.44
CA MET A 349 18.82 -21.80 -0.25
C MET A 349 18.31 -23.20 -0.51
N GLN A 350 19.21 -24.17 -0.51
CA GLN A 350 18.92 -25.59 -0.72
C GLN A 350 19.19 -26.38 0.55
N TYR A 351 18.30 -27.33 0.83
CA TYR A 351 18.47 -28.34 1.84
C TYR A 351 18.75 -29.66 1.16
N VAL A 352 19.94 -30.20 1.41
CA VAL A 352 20.42 -31.41 0.74
C VAL A 352 20.54 -32.54 1.78
N PRO A 353 20.00 -33.73 1.53
CA PRO A 353 20.19 -34.85 2.43
C PRO A 353 21.69 -35.17 2.54
N ARG A 354 22.16 -35.36 3.77
CA ARG A 354 23.57 -35.72 4.04
C ARG A 354 23.92 -37.08 3.45
N ASP A 355 22.94 -37.94 3.39
CA ASP A 355 23.04 -39.28 2.82
C ASP A 355 21.95 -39.45 1.74
N THR A 356 22.35 -39.81 0.52
CA THR A 356 21.45 -40.04 -0.61
C THR A 356 20.51 -41.23 -0.37
N ALA A 357 20.93 -42.23 0.42
CA ALA A 357 20.10 -43.35 0.82
C ALA A 357 19.09 -43.00 1.92
N MET A 358 19.13 -41.74 2.45
CA MET A 358 18.25 -41.22 3.50
C MET A 358 18.19 -42.09 4.78
N THR A 359 19.31 -42.79 5.08
CA THR A 359 19.48 -43.53 6.31
C THR A 359 19.68 -42.58 7.51
N ILE A 360 20.27 -41.41 7.26
CA ILE A 360 20.51 -40.35 8.24
C ILE A 360 19.49 -39.22 8.06
N ASP A 361 18.73 -38.89 9.13
CA ASP A 361 17.68 -37.89 9.12
C ASP A 361 18.25 -36.45 9.20
N THR A 362 19.27 -36.16 8.40
CA THR A 362 19.96 -34.87 8.44
C THR A 362 20.03 -34.22 7.08
N LEU A 363 19.64 -32.94 7.05
CA LEU A 363 19.73 -32.06 5.87
C LEU A 363 20.83 -31.05 6.09
N ASP A 364 21.81 -31.02 5.19
CA ASP A 364 22.80 -29.95 5.13
C ASP A 364 22.24 -28.76 4.34
N VAL A 365 22.58 -27.53 4.76
CA VAL A 365 22.04 -26.31 4.17
C VAL A 365 23.13 -25.65 3.33
N ASN A 366 22.88 -25.52 2.05
CA ASN A 366 23.71 -24.82 1.10
C ASN A 366 23.02 -23.53 0.65
N VAL A 367 23.65 -22.40 0.90
CA VAL A 367 23.21 -21.09 0.40
C VAL A 367 24.15 -20.68 -0.73
N ARG A 368 23.59 -20.53 -1.91
CA ARG A 368 24.30 -20.00 -3.08
C ARG A 368 23.87 -18.55 -3.27
N ALA A 369 24.81 -17.65 -3.27
CA ALA A 369 24.51 -16.23 -3.38
C ALA A 369 25.55 -15.50 -4.24
N MET A 370 25.10 -14.48 -4.95
CA MET A 370 25.93 -13.56 -5.72
C MET A 370 25.68 -12.14 -5.21
N LEU A 371 26.74 -11.40 -4.97
CA LEU A 371 26.64 -10.03 -4.49
C LEU A 371 26.15 -9.09 -5.59
N ASN A 372 25.35 -8.11 -5.21
CA ASN A 372 24.92 -7.02 -6.07
C ASN A 372 26.10 -6.07 -6.39
N LYS A 373 25.90 -5.18 -7.36
CA LYS A 373 26.84 -4.10 -7.64
C LYS A 373 27.03 -3.24 -6.39
N PRO A 374 28.26 -2.75 -6.11
CA PRO A 374 28.52 -1.97 -4.93
C PRO A 374 27.91 -0.57 -4.98
N TYR A 375 27.69 -0.04 -6.18
CA TYR A 375 27.10 1.26 -6.43
C TYR A 375 25.82 1.11 -7.25
N ASP A 376 24.82 1.90 -6.87
CA ASP A 376 23.57 2.07 -7.59
C ASP A 376 23.29 3.56 -7.76
N ALA A 377 22.78 3.96 -8.93
CA ALA A 377 22.47 5.33 -9.26
C ALA A 377 21.05 5.40 -9.81
N GLU A 378 20.24 6.26 -9.24
CA GLU A 378 18.83 6.45 -9.57
C GLU A 378 18.59 7.92 -9.92
N LEU A 379 17.87 8.14 -11.01
CA LEU A 379 17.42 9.46 -11.44
C LEU A 379 15.90 9.47 -11.54
N ASP A 380 15.27 10.22 -10.65
CA ASP A 380 13.82 10.36 -10.57
C ASP A 380 13.38 11.67 -11.20
N PHE A 381 12.39 11.61 -12.08
CA PHE A 381 11.66 12.78 -12.56
C PHE A 381 10.21 12.69 -12.07
N ASN A 382 9.73 13.79 -11.53
CA ASN A 382 8.35 13.88 -11.06
C ASN A 382 7.72 15.23 -11.43
N VAL A 383 6.38 15.25 -11.42
CA VAL A 383 5.61 16.48 -11.50
C VAL A 383 4.79 16.57 -10.22
N LYS A 384 5.00 17.66 -9.48
CA LYS A 384 4.24 17.96 -8.26
C LYS A 384 2.97 18.73 -8.64
N LEU A 385 1.83 18.26 -8.17
CA LEU A 385 0.53 18.92 -8.27
C LEU A 385 0.00 19.11 -6.85
N LYS A 386 -0.27 20.34 -6.44
CA LYS A 386 -0.76 20.65 -5.10
C LYS A 386 -2.20 21.17 -5.17
N SER A 387 -2.98 20.92 -4.14
CA SER A 387 -4.37 21.37 -4.04
C SER A 387 -4.56 22.88 -3.94
N ASN A 388 -3.50 23.64 -3.73
CA ASN A 388 -3.49 25.10 -3.76
C ASN A 388 -3.16 25.70 -5.14
N ASN A 389 -3.40 24.93 -6.21
CA ASN A 389 -3.11 25.31 -7.59
C ASN A 389 -1.62 25.58 -7.90
N GLN A 390 -0.71 25.06 -7.09
CA GLN A 390 0.72 25.03 -7.42
C GLN A 390 1.05 23.73 -8.15
N MET A 391 1.82 23.85 -9.21
CA MET A 391 2.35 22.71 -9.97
C MET A 391 3.76 22.98 -10.45
N GLY A 392 4.51 21.91 -10.70
CA GLY A 392 5.82 22.04 -11.30
C GLY A 392 6.64 20.77 -11.34
N PRO A 393 7.72 20.76 -12.13
CA PRO A 393 8.61 19.62 -12.24
C PRO A 393 9.52 19.50 -11.02
N GLY A 394 9.91 18.28 -10.74
CA GLY A 394 10.95 17.94 -9.78
C GLY A 394 11.87 16.86 -10.33
N ALA A 395 13.11 16.86 -9.88
CA ALA A 395 14.08 15.82 -10.16
C ALA A 395 14.86 15.47 -8.90
N ALA A 396 15.25 14.21 -8.78
CA ALA A 396 16.16 13.76 -7.74
C ALA A 396 17.20 12.81 -8.31
N PHE A 397 18.44 12.98 -7.91
CA PHE A 397 19.55 12.10 -8.24
C PHE A 397 20.06 11.47 -6.95
N THR A 398 20.04 10.14 -6.89
CA THR A 398 20.48 9.38 -5.72
C THR A 398 21.60 8.42 -6.11
N VAL A 399 22.70 8.47 -5.39
CA VAL A 399 23.77 7.48 -5.49
C VAL A 399 23.84 6.70 -4.19
N THR A 400 23.79 5.38 -4.28
CA THR A 400 23.84 4.48 -3.13
C THR A 400 25.06 3.58 -3.23
N LYS A 401 25.88 3.53 -2.19
CA LYS A 401 26.91 2.52 -1.99
C LYS A 401 26.37 1.44 -1.05
N ASN A 402 26.26 0.23 -1.58
CA ASN A 402 25.82 -0.93 -0.83
C ASN A 402 26.96 -1.61 -0.10
N ASN A 403 26.67 -2.20 1.05
CA ASN A 403 27.59 -3.00 1.87
C ASN A 403 28.87 -2.25 2.26
N VAL A 404 28.73 -1.03 2.77
CA VAL A 404 29.83 -0.09 3.02
C VAL A 404 30.91 -0.68 3.94
N PHE A 405 30.49 -1.40 4.99
CA PHE A 405 31.38 -1.97 6.02
C PHE A 405 31.34 -3.51 6.07
N GLY A 406 30.73 -4.16 5.09
CA GLY A 406 30.62 -5.63 5.03
C GLY A 406 29.54 -6.24 5.91
N GLY A 407 28.62 -5.44 6.44
CA GLY A 407 27.51 -5.89 7.27
C GLY A 407 26.13 -5.62 6.69
N GLY A 408 26.04 -5.32 5.38
CA GLY A 408 24.81 -4.96 4.69
C GLY A 408 24.43 -3.50 4.87
N GLU A 409 25.33 -2.65 5.32
CA GLU A 409 25.08 -1.22 5.47
C GLU A 409 24.98 -0.54 4.10
N SER A 410 24.08 0.43 3.97
CA SER A 410 23.97 1.27 2.77
C SER A 410 24.26 2.73 3.10
N TRP A 411 25.00 3.38 2.22
CA TRP A 411 25.25 4.81 2.28
C TRP A 411 24.74 5.46 1.01
N ASN A 412 23.79 6.38 1.15
CA ASN A 412 23.24 7.13 0.03
C ASN A 412 23.54 8.63 0.13
N ILE A 413 23.66 9.25 -1.03
CA ILE A 413 23.72 10.69 -1.22
C ILE A 413 22.61 11.03 -2.21
N LYS A 414 21.73 11.95 -1.84
CA LYS A 414 20.59 12.38 -2.65
C LYS A 414 20.62 13.89 -2.85
N LEU A 415 20.62 14.30 -4.11
CA LEU A 415 20.39 15.67 -4.53
C LEU A 415 18.99 15.75 -5.12
N ASN A 416 18.16 16.67 -4.65
CA ASN A 416 16.82 16.92 -5.19
C ASN A 416 16.60 18.38 -5.49
N GLY A 417 15.77 18.64 -6.49
CA GLY A 417 15.34 19.97 -6.85
C GLY A 417 13.92 19.98 -7.39
N SER A 418 13.17 21.04 -7.13
CA SER A 418 11.87 21.25 -7.74
C SER A 418 11.59 22.73 -7.96
N TYR A 419 10.80 23.03 -8.97
CA TYR A 419 10.30 24.35 -9.25
C TYR A 419 8.80 24.30 -9.37
N GLU A 420 8.08 25.16 -8.67
CA GLU A 420 6.63 25.18 -8.61
C GLU A 420 6.13 26.59 -8.95
N TRP A 421 5.08 26.67 -9.76
CA TRP A 421 4.38 27.90 -10.08
C TRP A 421 2.89 27.77 -9.82
N GLN A 422 2.22 28.88 -9.60
CA GLN A 422 0.78 28.90 -9.41
C GLN A 422 0.05 28.89 -10.76
N THR A 423 -0.99 28.06 -10.84
CA THR A 423 -1.92 27.96 -11.96
C THR A 423 -3.29 28.49 -11.54
N GLY A 424 -4.15 28.91 -12.51
CA GLY A 424 -5.51 29.39 -12.23
C GLY A 424 -5.72 30.87 -12.55
N LYS A 425 -6.93 31.39 -12.24
CA LYS A 425 -7.33 32.79 -12.55
C LYS A 425 -6.58 33.80 -11.69
N ASP A 426 -6.25 33.45 -10.45
CA ASP A 426 -5.55 34.32 -9.49
C ASP A 426 -4.03 34.09 -9.53
N ARG A 427 -3.45 34.16 -10.74
CA ARG A 427 -2.01 33.94 -10.91
C ARG A 427 -1.22 35.05 -10.19
N SER A 428 -0.64 34.69 -9.06
CA SER A 428 0.34 35.52 -8.36
C SER A 428 1.73 34.95 -8.61
N SER A 429 2.60 35.75 -9.25
CA SER A 429 4.04 35.43 -9.35
C SER A 429 4.72 35.35 -7.98
N LEU A 430 4.01 35.81 -6.93
CA LEU A 430 4.44 35.75 -5.54
C LEU A 430 4.50 34.33 -5.00
N MET A 431 3.76 33.37 -5.60
CA MET A 431 3.65 31.98 -5.15
C MET A 431 4.65 31.02 -5.82
N ASN A 432 5.45 31.51 -6.78
CA ASN A 432 6.49 30.70 -7.39
C ASN A 432 7.55 30.36 -6.35
N SER A 433 7.92 29.10 -6.28
CA SER A 433 8.93 28.60 -5.35
C SER A 433 9.87 27.63 -6.02
N TYR A 434 11.12 27.60 -5.60
CA TYR A 434 12.02 26.50 -5.89
C TYR A 434 12.57 25.92 -4.59
N GLU A 435 12.77 24.63 -4.62
CA GLU A 435 13.33 23.87 -3.51
C GLU A 435 14.56 23.12 -4.02
N MET A 436 15.64 23.16 -3.27
CA MET A 436 16.86 22.39 -3.52
C MET A 436 17.28 21.72 -2.23
N GLY A 437 17.60 20.45 -2.30
CA GLY A 437 18.00 19.67 -1.12
C GLY A 437 19.17 18.75 -1.42
N LEU A 438 20.07 18.64 -0.45
CA LEU A 438 21.15 17.66 -0.42
C LEU A 438 21.03 16.88 0.87
N SER A 439 21.00 15.57 0.77
CA SER A 439 21.02 14.71 1.97
C SER A 439 21.95 13.53 1.80
N THR A 440 22.48 13.07 2.92
CA THR A 440 23.24 11.83 3.00
C THR A 440 22.71 10.99 4.15
N ALA A 441 22.58 9.69 3.95
CA ALA A 441 22.11 8.78 4.97
C ALA A 441 22.91 7.48 4.97
N LEU A 442 23.31 7.05 6.17
CA LEU A 442 23.95 5.79 6.44
C LEU A 442 22.97 4.89 7.19
N THR A 443 22.56 3.80 6.57
CA THR A 443 21.57 2.85 7.12
C THR A 443 22.21 1.52 7.44
N PHE A 444 22.00 1.05 8.65
CA PHE A 444 22.39 -0.26 9.15
C PHE A 444 21.16 -1.18 9.19
N PRO A 445 21.21 -2.43 8.68
CA PRO A 445 20.08 -3.37 8.73
C PRO A 445 19.94 -4.03 10.10
N ARG A 446 20.10 -3.26 11.16
CA ARG A 446 20.02 -3.69 12.58
C ARG A 446 19.94 -2.49 13.51
N VAL A 447 19.65 -2.72 14.79
CA VAL A 447 19.85 -1.73 15.86
C VAL A 447 21.34 -1.66 16.17
N VAL A 448 21.96 -0.47 16.07
CA VAL A 448 23.40 -0.30 16.28
C VAL A 448 23.72 -0.05 17.77
N PHE A 449 22.87 0.72 18.44
CA PHE A 449 23.01 1.06 19.85
C PHE A 449 21.63 1.27 20.50
N PRO A 450 21.36 0.74 21.71
CA PRO A 450 22.20 -0.19 22.49
C PRO A 450 22.32 -1.56 21.81
N ARG A 451 23.42 -2.26 22.05
CA ARG A 451 23.59 -3.62 21.52
C ARG A 451 22.62 -4.56 22.23
N MET A 452 21.73 -5.18 21.45
CA MET A 452 20.70 -6.10 21.96
C MET A 452 21.16 -7.56 22.01
N GLY A 453 22.43 -7.84 21.69
CA GLY A 453 23.01 -9.17 21.62
C GLY A 453 22.36 -10.02 20.53
N ASP A 454 22.13 -11.31 20.80
CA ASP A 454 21.53 -12.24 19.81
C ASP A 454 20.08 -11.89 19.45
N ARG A 455 19.40 -11.05 20.22
CA ARG A 455 18.01 -10.59 19.96
C ARG A 455 17.91 -9.52 18.90
N GLU A 456 19.01 -8.88 18.52
CA GLU A 456 19.04 -7.84 17.47
C GLU A 456 18.49 -8.31 16.12
N TYR A 457 18.38 -9.63 15.93
CA TYR A 457 18.01 -10.25 14.66
C TYR A 457 16.70 -11.02 14.72
N ASP A 458 15.95 -10.94 15.81
CA ASP A 458 14.67 -11.65 15.95
C ASP A 458 13.55 -11.03 15.13
N PHE A 459 13.69 -9.76 14.73
CA PHE A 459 12.72 -9.00 13.94
C PHE A 459 13.43 -8.04 12.97
N PRO A 460 12.77 -7.59 11.89
CA PRO A 460 13.30 -6.56 11.02
C PRO A 460 13.56 -5.26 11.78
N ALA A 461 14.79 -4.77 11.73
CA ALA A 461 15.17 -3.52 12.35
C ALA A 461 16.21 -2.80 11.50
N THR A 462 16.17 -1.46 11.49
CA THR A 462 17.18 -0.61 10.87
C THR A 462 17.57 0.53 11.78
N THR A 463 18.80 1.02 11.63
CA THR A 463 19.27 2.28 12.23
C THR A 463 19.76 3.17 11.11
N THR A 464 19.19 4.36 10.98
CA THR A 464 19.56 5.34 9.95
C THR A 464 20.09 6.60 10.58
N PHE A 465 21.31 7.00 10.20
CA PHE A 465 21.89 8.31 10.49
C PHE A 465 21.78 9.16 9.23
N LYS A 466 21.08 10.28 9.31
CA LYS A 466 20.84 11.19 8.16
C LYS A 466 21.33 12.59 8.49
N LEU A 467 21.99 13.20 7.52
CA LEU A 467 22.28 14.64 7.48
C LEU A 467 21.63 15.23 6.26
N TYR A 468 21.15 16.46 6.36
CA TYR A 468 20.48 17.13 5.25
C TYR A 468 20.65 18.65 5.31
N ILE A 469 20.57 19.26 4.14
CA ILE A 469 20.45 20.68 3.94
C ILE A 469 19.40 20.91 2.85
N ASP A 470 18.38 21.69 3.18
CA ASP A 470 17.26 22.01 2.28
C ASP A 470 17.12 23.53 2.19
N GLN A 471 17.04 24.05 0.98
CA GLN A 471 16.76 25.44 0.72
C GLN A 471 15.42 25.58 0.02
N LEU A 472 14.47 26.21 0.68
CA LEU A 472 13.20 26.64 0.10
C LEU A 472 13.27 28.14 -0.22
N ASN A 473 13.19 28.48 -1.49
CA ASN A 473 13.08 29.87 -1.91
C ASN A 473 11.65 30.17 -2.38
N ARG A 474 11.00 31.08 -1.70
CA ARG A 474 9.73 31.65 -2.13
C ARG A 474 10.02 33.03 -2.76
N ALA A 475 9.93 33.09 -4.10
CA ALA A 475 10.15 34.30 -4.83
C ALA A 475 9.31 35.46 -4.22
N LYS A 476 9.92 36.62 -4.01
CA LYS A 476 9.32 37.82 -3.42
C LYS A 476 9.04 37.83 -1.91
N TYR A 477 9.29 36.73 -1.16
CA TYR A 477 9.13 36.74 0.30
C TYR A 477 10.43 36.53 1.06
N CYS A 478 10.93 35.31 1.02
CA CYS A 478 12.10 34.93 1.80
C CYS A 478 12.78 33.66 1.27
N LYS A 479 13.99 33.43 1.74
CA LYS A 479 14.68 32.14 1.62
C LYS A 479 14.74 31.50 2.98
N LEU A 480 14.22 30.27 3.09
CA LEU A 480 14.35 29.44 4.26
C LEU A 480 15.41 28.38 3.97
N LEU A 481 16.47 28.39 4.76
CA LEU A 481 17.50 27.36 4.77
C LEU A 481 17.28 26.50 6.00
N ALA A 482 17.12 25.20 5.81
CA ALA A 482 17.04 24.22 6.88
C ALA A 482 18.18 23.23 6.75
N PHE A 483 18.94 23.02 7.81
CA PHE A 483 19.94 21.95 7.86
C PHE A 483 19.87 21.23 9.18
N GLY A 484 20.23 19.96 9.15
CA GLY A 484 20.11 19.17 10.35
C GLY A 484 20.56 17.73 10.17
N GLY A 485 20.29 16.96 11.22
CA GLY A 485 20.57 15.54 11.23
C GLY A 485 19.71 14.80 12.23
N ASN A 486 19.54 13.52 11.97
CA ASN A 486 18.82 12.64 12.87
C ASN A 486 19.45 11.25 12.95
N ALA A 487 19.11 10.53 14.03
CA ALA A 487 19.37 9.12 14.21
C ALA A 487 18.02 8.45 14.45
N THR A 488 17.60 7.56 13.55
CA THR A 488 16.30 6.90 13.62
C THR A 488 16.46 5.39 13.70
N TYR A 489 15.70 4.77 14.60
CA TYR A 489 15.60 3.34 14.80
C TYR A 489 14.20 2.88 14.40
N ASP A 490 14.11 2.12 13.30
CA ASP A 490 12.88 1.47 12.88
C ASP A 490 12.94 -0.01 13.24
N PHE A 491 11.86 -0.54 13.83
CA PHE A 491 11.77 -1.96 14.14
C PHE A 491 10.34 -2.48 14.11
N GLN A 492 10.18 -3.71 13.65
CA GLN A 492 8.89 -4.35 13.43
C GLN A 492 8.85 -5.73 14.10
N PRO A 493 8.54 -5.80 15.41
CA PRO A 493 8.52 -7.05 16.15
C PRO A 493 7.39 -8.00 15.70
N MET A 494 6.30 -7.47 15.16
CA MET A 494 5.17 -8.23 14.60
C MET A 494 4.77 -7.64 13.25
N PRO A 495 4.19 -8.42 12.33
CA PRO A 495 3.81 -7.93 10.99
C PRO A 495 2.90 -6.70 11.00
N SER A 496 2.04 -6.57 12.02
CA SER A 496 1.11 -5.45 12.17
C SER A 496 1.62 -4.30 13.06
N HIS A 497 2.79 -4.42 13.72
CA HIS A 497 3.28 -3.44 14.67
C HIS A 497 4.64 -2.90 14.24
N LYS A 498 4.69 -1.65 13.86
CA LYS A 498 5.92 -0.95 13.49
C LYS A 498 6.19 0.18 14.49
N HIS A 499 7.43 0.29 14.91
CA HIS A 499 7.93 1.33 15.79
C HIS A 499 9.04 2.10 15.08
N SER A 500 9.02 3.41 15.22
CA SER A 500 10.10 4.30 14.77
C SER A 500 10.48 5.21 15.91
N PHE A 501 11.71 5.12 16.37
CA PHE A 501 12.23 5.93 17.47
C PHE A 501 13.41 6.76 16.99
N THR A 502 13.29 8.07 17.11
CA THR A 502 14.33 9.05 16.78
C THR A 502 14.76 9.74 18.08
N PRO A 503 15.77 9.19 18.81
CA PRO A 503 16.23 9.79 20.05
C PRO A 503 16.87 11.16 19.87
N PHE A 504 17.33 11.45 18.65
CA PHE A 504 17.98 12.71 18.33
C PHE A 504 17.60 13.16 16.92
N ARG A 505 16.96 14.31 16.85
CA ARG A 505 16.69 15.08 15.63
C ARG A 505 17.05 16.54 15.91
N LEU A 506 18.03 17.07 15.22
CA LEU A 506 18.38 18.48 15.28
C LEU A 506 18.09 19.10 13.93
N THR A 507 17.24 20.12 13.91
CA THR A 507 16.97 20.95 12.75
C THR A 507 17.29 22.39 13.10
N PHE A 508 18.01 23.07 12.24
CA PHE A 508 18.26 24.50 12.33
C PHE A 508 17.63 25.20 11.14
N ASN A 509 16.67 26.05 11.40
CA ASN A 509 16.00 26.88 10.41
C ASN A 509 16.61 28.28 10.41
N VAL A 510 17.02 28.77 9.24
CA VAL A 510 17.59 30.10 9.05
C VAL A 510 16.78 30.85 7.99
N LEU A 511 16.26 31.97 8.36
CA LEU A 511 15.48 32.83 7.46
C LEU A 511 16.40 33.89 6.86
N ARG A 512 16.57 33.89 5.52
CA ARG A 512 17.42 34.80 4.76
C ARG A 512 16.62 35.62 3.75
N ASN A 513 17.21 36.75 3.29
CA ASN A 513 16.68 37.60 2.24
C ASN A 513 15.20 37.99 2.44
N ARG A 514 14.89 38.66 3.55
CA ARG A 514 13.56 39.17 3.87
C ARG A 514 13.23 40.34 2.95
N THR A 515 12.15 40.26 2.19
CA THR A 515 11.66 41.38 1.37
C THR A 515 10.85 42.36 2.22
N ASP A 516 10.60 43.57 1.72
CA ASP A 516 9.81 44.55 2.46
C ASP A 516 8.36 44.08 2.65
N ALA A 517 7.77 43.38 1.68
CA ALA A 517 6.47 42.71 1.84
C ALA A 517 6.47 41.68 2.99
N PHE A 518 7.57 40.97 3.18
CA PHE A 518 7.68 40.04 4.29
C PHE A 518 7.88 40.74 5.63
N LYS A 519 8.59 41.83 5.67
CA LYS A 519 8.75 42.68 6.89
C LYS A 519 7.41 43.28 7.33
N GLN A 520 6.62 43.79 6.39
CA GLN A 520 5.28 44.28 6.68
C GLN A 520 4.38 43.21 7.27
N LEU A 521 4.40 41.99 6.69
CA LEU A 521 3.67 40.85 7.23
C LEU A 521 4.11 40.47 8.67
N GLN A 522 5.40 40.62 8.98
CA GLN A 522 5.93 40.37 10.34
C GLN A 522 5.45 41.42 11.35
N GLU A 523 5.30 42.69 10.94
CA GLU A 523 4.77 43.74 11.79
C GLU A 523 3.27 43.56 12.05
N GLU A 524 2.52 43.13 11.01
CA GLU A 524 1.09 42.83 11.11
C GLU A 524 0.79 41.57 11.93
N ASN A 525 1.70 40.55 11.95
CA ASN A 525 1.54 39.31 12.66
C ASN A 525 2.80 38.87 13.45
N PRO A 526 3.01 39.41 14.67
CA PRO A 526 4.18 39.07 15.49
C PRO A 526 4.33 37.58 15.82
N ALA A 527 3.20 36.85 15.98
CA ALA A 527 3.26 35.40 16.26
C ALA A 527 3.79 34.59 15.08
N LEU A 528 3.43 34.99 13.86
CA LEU A 528 3.99 34.40 12.64
C LEU A 528 5.51 34.68 12.54
N TYR A 529 5.95 35.90 12.88
CA TYR A 529 7.36 36.20 12.95
C TYR A 529 8.13 35.27 13.89
N VAL A 530 7.62 35.06 15.11
CA VAL A 530 8.25 34.18 16.11
C VAL A 530 8.30 32.73 15.59
N SER A 531 7.29 32.28 14.84
CA SER A 531 7.26 30.91 14.31
C SER A 531 8.25 30.68 13.17
N LEU A 532 8.61 31.71 12.42
CA LEU A 532 9.50 31.67 11.25
C LEU A 532 10.94 32.12 11.54
N ARG A 533 11.22 32.66 12.74
CA ARG A 533 12.56 33.15 13.11
C ARG A 533 13.62 32.05 13.05
N ASP A 534 14.87 32.48 13.03
CA ASP A 534 16.02 31.58 13.18
C ASP A 534 15.91 30.82 14.50
N GLN A 535 15.95 29.49 14.45
CA GLN A 535 15.80 28.66 15.66
C GLN A 535 16.30 27.25 15.48
N PHE A 536 16.80 26.68 16.56
CA PHE A 536 17.07 25.24 16.67
C PHE A 536 15.81 24.48 17.12
N ILE A 537 15.64 23.27 16.59
CA ILE A 537 14.60 22.33 16.99
C ILE A 537 15.28 21.01 17.41
N PRO A 538 15.83 20.95 18.63
CA PRO A 538 16.39 19.69 19.16
C PRO A 538 15.24 18.82 19.67
N ALA A 539 14.88 17.80 18.91
CA ALA A 539 13.70 16.99 19.18
C ALA A 539 14.05 15.50 19.36
N MET A 540 13.22 14.82 20.13
CA MET A 540 13.09 13.38 20.23
C MET A 540 11.70 13.01 19.74
N GLU A 541 11.59 11.93 18.95
CA GLU A 541 10.31 11.52 18.34
C GLU A 541 10.13 10.01 18.45
N TYR A 542 8.91 9.59 18.72
CA TYR A 542 8.50 8.19 18.69
C TYR A 542 7.21 8.06 17.93
N THR A 543 7.20 7.20 16.91
CA THR A 543 6.03 6.86 16.11
C THR A 543 5.72 5.37 16.26
N TYR A 544 4.49 5.10 16.65
CA TYR A 544 3.90 3.77 16.66
C TYR A 544 2.90 3.64 15.52
N THR A 545 2.99 2.55 14.75
CA THR A 545 2.03 2.24 13.68
C THR A 545 1.50 0.82 13.85
N TYR A 546 0.18 0.72 13.90
CA TYR A 546 -0.57 -0.53 13.83
C TYR A 546 -1.21 -0.65 12.45
N ASP A 547 -0.97 -1.73 11.72
CA ASP A 547 -1.42 -1.92 10.34
C ASP A 547 -1.93 -3.35 10.10
N GLU A 548 -3.21 -3.49 9.82
CA GLU A 548 -3.86 -4.74 9.43
C GLU A 548 -4.08 -4.85 7.91
N SER A 549 -3.60 -3.93 7.09
CA SER A 549 -3.87 -3.90 5.64
C SER A 549 -3.36 -5.14 4.90
N SER A 550 -2.36 -5.84 5.45
CA SER A 550 -1.84 -7.09 4.91
C SER A 550 -2.78 -8.28 5.03
N ARG A 551 -3.86 -8.19 5.80
CA ARG A 551 -4.88 -9.25 5.91
C ARG A 551 -5.75 -9.27 4.65
N LYS A 552 -5.34 -10.02 3.64
CA LYS A 552 -6.15 -10.28 2.45
C LYS A 552 -7.50 -10.86 2.89
N ASN A 553 -8.58 -10.37 2.27
CA ASN A 553 -9.97 -10.80 2.52
C ASN A 553 -10.58 -10.47 3.90
N ALA A 554 -9.91 -9.69 4.74
CA ALA A 554 -10.54 -9.21 5.96
C ALA A 554 -11.71 -8.26 5.66
N ARG A 555 -12.86 -8.50 6.32
CA ARG A 555 -14.04 -7.62 6.22
C ARG A 555 -13.79 -6.27 6.87
N HIS A 556 -12.94 -6.26 7.91
CA HIS A 556 -12.55 -5.11 8.69
C HIS A 556 -11.03 -4.97 8.65
N THR A 557 -10.52 -3.79 8.29
CA THR A 557 -9.09 -3.47 8.40
C THR A 557 -8.91 -2.17 9.16
N ARG A 558 -7.94 -2.15 10.06
CA ARG A 558 -7.58 -1.02 10.91
C ARG A 558 -6.15 -0.61 10.62
N TRP A 559 -5.96 0.69 10.63
CA TRP A 559 -4.65 1.30 10.63
C TRP A 559 -4.64 2.43 11.64
N TRP A 560 -3.65 2.47 12.49
CA TRP A 560 -3.51 3.49 13.52
C TRP A 560 -2.07 3.91 13.63
N GLN A 561 -1.81 5.21 13.60
CA GLN A 561 -0.47 5.76 13.81
C GLN A 561 -0.54 6.88 14.84
N THR A 562 0.39 6.86 15.80
CA THR A 562 0.55 7.93 16.77
C THR A 562 2.02 8.32 16.83
N THR A 563 2.25 9.62 16.68
CA THR A 563 3.59 10.24 16.80
C THR A 563 3.62 11.13 18.02
N LEU A 564 4.61 10.91 18.88
CA LEU A 564 4.92 11.72 20.04
C LEU A 564 6.25 12.43 19.77
N ALA A 565 6.29 13.75 19.86
CA ALA A 565 7.54 14.51 19.72
C ALA A 565 7.74 15.42 20.92
N SER A 566 8.99 15.49 21.39
CA SER A 566 9.42 16.31 22.51
C SER A 566 10.63 17.13 22.06
N ALA A 567 10.49 18.43 21.93
CA ALA A 567 11.57 19.31 21.50
C ALA A 567 12.06 20.22 22.64
N GLY A 568 13.36 20.46 22.70
CA GLY A 568 14.00 21.39 23.63
C GLY A 568 14.01 20.97 25.10
N ASN A 569 13.33 19.88 25.47
CA ASN A 569 13.18 19.46 26.86
C ASN A 569 14.48 18.89 27.43
N VAL A 570 15.16 18.04 26.66
CA VAL A 570 16.49 17.51 27.05
C VAL A 570 17.48 18.65 27.19
N THR A 571 17.50 19.59 26.22
CA THR A 571 18.34 20.78 26.27
C THR A 571 18.05 21.65 27.51
N SER A 572 16.77 21.88 27.82
CA SER A 572 16.36 22.63 29.01
C SER A 572 16.73 21.91 30.33
N CYS A 573 16.69 20.57 30.35
CA CYS A 573 17.18 19.79 31.49
C CYS A 573 18.70 19.97 31.68
N ILE A 574 19.47 19.98 30.60
CA ILE A 574 20.92 20.24 30.67
C ILE A 574 21.19 21.68 31.24
N TYR A 575 20.43 22.68 30.75
CA TYR A 575 20.54 24.04 31.31
C TYR A 575 20.20 24.11 32.79
N ARG A 576 19.26 23.30 33.28
CA ARG A 576 18.97 23.20 34.73
C ARG A 576 20.16 22.71 35.56
N LEU A 577 20.97 21.81 35.01
CA LEU A 577 22.20 21.36 35.65
C LEU A 577 23.26 22.46 35.74
N THR A 578 23.18 23.49 34.88
CA THR A 578 24.05 24.68 34.93
C THR A 578 23.44 25.85 35.70
N GLY A 579 22.37 25.63 36.48
CA GLY A 579 21.74 26.61 37.35
C GLY A 579 20.63 27.47 36.76
N LYS A 580 20.29 27.29 35.48
CA LYS A 580 19.17 28.00 34.85
C LYS A 580 17.86 27.24 35.00
N PRO A 581 16.74 27.86 35.45
CA PRO A 581 15.46 27.23 35.57
C PRO A 581 14.96 26.58 34.25
N PHE A 582 14.26 25.45 34.38
CA PHE A 582 13.72 24.74 33.19
C PHE A 582 12.75 25.61 32.40
N SER A 583 11.96 26.45 33.06
CA SER A 583 10.95 27.33 32.46
C SER A 583 11.51 28.70 32.02
N GLU A 584 12.81 28.99 32.27
CA GLU A 584 13.42 30.26 31.87
C GLU A 584 13.34 30.46 30.36
N LYS A 585 12.99 31.68 29.94
CA LYS A 585 12.93 32.12 28.55
C LYS A 585 14.29 32.67 28.11
N GLY A 586 14.54 32.67 26.81
CA GLY A 586 15.76 33.27 26.24
C GLY A 586 16.99 32.37 26.33
N LYS A 587 16.84 31.07 26.60
CA LYS A 587 17.94 30.10 26.49
C LYS A 587 18.31 29.87 25.02
N GLU A 588 19.60 29.86 24.75
CA GLU A 588 20.14 29.76 23.39
C GLU A 588 21.02 28.51 23.27
N LEU A 589 20.99 27.88 22.10
CA LEU A 589 21.91 26.84 21.70
C LEU A 589 22.82 27.41 20.60
N PHE A 590 24.12 27.49 20.85
CA PHE A 590 25.09 28.13 19.96
C PHE A 590 24.74 29.59 19.57
N GLY A 591 24.22 30.38 20.53
CA GLY A 591 23.86 31.78 20.31
C GLY A 591 22.52 31.99 19.55
N VAL A 592 21.70 30.94 19.40
CA VAL A 592 20.40 31.01 18.73
C VAL A 592 19.32 30.35 19.62
N PRO A 593 18.13 30.95 19.72
CA PRO A 593 17.05 30.39 20.52
C PRO A 593 16.59 29.02 20.00
N PHE A 594 16.21 28.13 20.90
CA PHE A 594 15.69 26.82 20.53
C PHE A 594 14.20 26.68 20.89
N ALA A 595 13.49 25.91 20.04
CA ALA A 595 12.08 25.59 20.26
C ALA A 595 11.93 24.60 21.43
N GLN A 596 10.91 24.82 22.28
CA GLN A 596 10.55 23.91 23.36
C GLN A 596 9.05 23.62 23.32
N PHE A 597 8.70 22.36 23.03
CA PHE A 597 7.31 21.91 22.92
C PHE A 597 7.14 20.42 23.15
N LEU A 598 5.91 20.02 23.39
CA LEU A 598 5.41 18.66 23.27
C LEU A 598 4.36 18.59 22.14
N LYS A 599 4.44 17.56 21.30
CA LYS A 599 3.53 17.35 20.19
C LYS A 599 3.02 15.92 20.19
N VAL A 600 1.73 15.77 20.07
CA VAL A 600 1.06 14.49 19.85
C VAL A 600 0.26 14.60 18.57
N ASN A 601 0.41 13.62 17.70
CA ASN A 601 -0.37 13.51 16.47
C ASN A 601 -0.82 12.07 16.28
N SER A 602 -2.12 11.85 16.21
CA SER A 602 -2.71 10.53 16.06
C SER A 602 -3.65 10.49 14.87
N GLU A 603 -3.58 9.43 14.09
CA GLU A 603 -4.47 9.18 12.97
C GLU A 603 -4.95 7.73 13.01
N PHE A 604 -6.25 7.55 12.92
CA PHE A 604 -6.91 6.26 12.87
C PHE A 604 -7.66 6.12 11.55
N ARG A 605 -7.52 4.99 10.87
CA ARG A 605 -8.25 4.63 9.65
C ARG A 605 -8.95 3.30 9.87
N TYR A 606 -10.19 3.25 9.43
CA TYR A 606 -10.99 2.05 9.49
C TYR A 606 -11.67 1.82 8.15
N ASN A 607 -11.48 0.63 7.59
CA ASN A 607 -12.13 0.23 6.37
C ASN A 607 -13.06 -0.95 6.66
N TYR A 608 -14.30 -0.82 6.25
CA TYR A 608 -15.32 -1.84 6.28
C TYR A 608 -15.69 -2.24 4.86
N ARG A 609 -15.38 -3.47 4.47
CA ARG A 609 -15.79 -4.03 3.20
C ARG A 609 -17.20 -4.59 3.36
N ILE A 610 -18.19 -3.92 2.75
CA ILE A 610 -19.59 -4.33 2.75
C ILE A 610 -19.71 -5.59 1.91
N ASP A 611 -19.24 -5.50 0.67
CA ASP A 611 -19.09 -6.60 -0.28
C ASP A 611 -17.81 -6.39 -1.13
N LYS A 612 -17.65 -7.10 -2.23
CA LYS A 612 -16.49 -6.97 -3.12
C LYS A 612 -16.47 -5.65 -3.90
N ASN A 613 -17.65 -5.07 -4.14
CA ASN A 613 -17.84 -3.88 -4.94
C ASN A 613 -18.01 -2.62 -4.11
N GLN A 614 -18.22 -2.77 -2.79
CA GLN A 614 -18.59 -1.68 -1.90
C GLN A 614 -17.74 -1.68 -0.63
N LYS A 615 -17.21 -0.51 -0.29
CA LYS A 615 -16.35 -0.31 0.85
C LYS A 615 -16.66 1.04 1.52
N LEU A 616 -16.77 1.03 2.84
CA LEU A 616 -16.84 2.22 3.66
C LEU A 616 -15.45 2.47 4.26
N ALA A 617 -14.86 3.62 3.96
CA ALA A 617 -13.57 4.05 4.49
C ALA A 617 -13.79 5.24 5.43
N MET A 618 -13.18 5.19 6.60
CA MET A 618 -13.26 6.22 7.64
C MET A 618 -11.85 6.61 8.07
N ARG A 619 -11.66 7.89 8.35
CA ARG A 619 -10.43 8.44 8.92
C ARG A 619 -10.78 9.42 10.01
N ALA A 620 -10.08 9.37 11.14
CA ALA A 620 -10.09 10.36 12.19
C ALA A 620 -8.65 10.77 12.50
N ALA A 621 -8.37 12.05 12.54
CA ALA A 621 -7.04 12.56 12.85
C ALA A 621 -7.14 13.67 13.90
N ALA A 622 -6.30 13.61 14.92
CA ALA A 622 -6.21 14.59 16.00
C ALA A 622 -4.74 14.89 16.29
N GLY A 623 -4.43 16.16 16.49
CA GLY A 623 -3.09 16.60 16.83
C GLY A 623 -3.10 17.77 17.79
N ILE A 624 -2.10 17.84 18.66
CA ILE A 624 -1.86 18.95 19.57
C ILE A 624 -0.37 19.21 19.70
N ILE A 625 0.02 20.46 19.64
CA ILE A 625 1.38 20.91 19.95
C ILE A 625 1.29 21.99 21.03
N TYR A 626 1.98 21.79 22.14
CA TYR A 626 2.00 22.69 23.27
C TYR A 626 3.41 23.24 23.47
N SER A 627 3.58 24.54 23.19
CA SER A 627 4.84 25.28 23.37
C SER A 627 4.90 25.91 24.78
N TYR A 628 6.04 25.78 25.44
CA TYR A 628 6.24 26.28 26.79
C TYR A 628 7.73 26.56 27.07
N GLY A 629 8.04 27.07 28.25
CA GLY A 629 9.41 27.36 28.68
C GLY A 629 10.09 28.35 27.75
N ASN A 630 11.07 27.88 26.99
CA ASN A 630 11.86 28.71 26.08
C ASN A 630 11.10 29.20 24.83
N ALA A 631 9.96 28.59 24.49
CA ALA A 631 9.17 28.95 23.32
C ALA A 631 7.74 29.39 23.71
N THR A 632 7.27 30.48 23.13
CA THR A 632 5.89 30.96 23.29
C THR A 632 4.96 30.48 22.19
N VAL A 633 5.50 30.24 20.99
CA VAL A 633 4.80 29.79 19.79
C VAL A 633 5.56 28.60 19.20
N ALA A 634 4.84 27.66 18.64
CA ALA A 634 5.43 26.51 17.96
C ALA A 634 6.10 26.92 16.64
N PRO A 635 7.20 26.27 16.23
CA PRO A 635 7.78 26.49 14.92
C PRO A 635 6.75 26.25 13.81
N TYR A 636 6.72 27.12 12.80
CA TYR A 636 5.78 27.03 11.66
C TYR A 636 5.80 25.65 10.97
N THR A 637 6.98 25.06 10.86
CA THR A 637 7.16 23.73 10.26
C THR A 637 6.56 22.58 11.08
N GLU A 638 6.26 22.82 12.35
CA GLU A 638 5.70 21.83 13.26
C GLU A 638 4.20 22.03 13.51
N GLN A 639 3.64 23.19 13.18
CA GLN A 639 2.20 23.49 13.31
C GLN A 639 1.35 22.70 12.32
N PHE A 640 0.07 22.52 12.65
CA PHE A 640 -0.90 21.79 11.84
C PHE A 640 -1.62 22.72 10.86
N TYR A 641 -2.11 22.13 9.78
CA TYR A 641 -3.03 22.75 8.83
C TYR A 641 -4.05 21.76 8.31
N VAL A 642 -5.16 22.24 7.74
CA VAL A 642 -6.27 21.45 7.22
C VAL A 642 -6.67 21.96 5.83
N GLY A 643 -7.39 21.13 5.07
CA GLY A 643 -7.84 21.38 3.70
C GLY A 643 -7.01 20.67 2.63
N GLY A 644 -7.55 20.56 1.44
CA GLY A 644 -6.95 19.94 0.27
C GLY A 644 -7.38 18.51 0.01
N ALA A 645 -6.87 17.93 -1.06
CA ALA A 645 -7.29 16.66 -1.66
C ALA A 645 -7.26 15.44 -0.71
N ASN A 646 -6.46 15.47 0.36
CA ASN A 646 -6.32 14.37 1.32
C ASN A 646 -6.75 14.78 2.76
N SER A 647 -7.53 15.85 2.88
CA SER A 647 -8.02 16.40 4.13
C SER A 647 -9.51 16.77 3.96
N VAL A 648 -9.92 18.02 4.15
CA VAL A 648 -11.29 18.50 3.87
C VAL A 648 -11.37 18.96 2.42
N ARG A 649 -11.86 18.10 1.54
CA ARG A 649 -11.78 18.26 0.07
C ARG A 649 -12.62 19.38 -0.51
N ALA A 650 -13.56 19.91 0.23
CA ALA A 650 -14.32 21.09 -0.19
C ALA A 650 -13.53 22.41 -0.08
N PHE A 651 -12.33 22.36 0.51
CA PHE A 651 -11.49 23.54 0.75
C PHE A 651 -10.07 23.29 0.24
N THR A 652 -9.40 24.34 -0.21
CA THR A 652 -8.00 24.26 -0.61
C THR A 652 -7.07 24.03 0.58
N ALA A 653 -5.86 23.55 0.33
CA ALA A 653 -4.90 23.32 1.40
C ALA A 653 -4.57 24.64 2.12
N ARG A 654 -4.59 24.62 3.45
CA ARG A 654 -4.34 25.81 4.29
C ARG A 654 -5.32 26.96 4.05
N SER A 655 -6.59 26.67 3.83
CA SER A 655 -7.63 27.70 3.70
C SER A 655 -8.69 27.64 4.82
N ILE A 656 -8.45 26.81 5.82
CA ILE A 656 -9.36 26.60 6.96
C ILE A 656 -8.64 26.97 8.25
N GLY A 657 -9.28 27.78 9.08
CA GLY A 657 -8.81 28.14 10.41
C GLY A 657 -7.66 29.15 10.45
N PRO A 658 -7.05 29.37 11.60
CA PRO A 658 -7.39 28.74 12.91
C PRO A 658 -8.71 29.22 13.47
N GLY A 659 -9.49 28.28 14.02
CA GLY A 659 -10.81 28.54 14.60
C GLY A 659 -11.77 29.21 13.60
N GLY A 660 -12.37 30.32 14.03
CA GLY A 660 -13.23 31.16 13.19
C GLY A 660 -12.49 32.27 12.44
N TYR A 661 -11.16 32.33 12.56
CA TYR A 661 -10.36 33.35 11.87
C TYR A 661 -10.31 33.12 10.37
N HIS A 662 -10.50 34.20 9.62
CA HIS A 662 -10.28 34.25 8.18
C HIS A 662 -9.62 35.60 7.81
N PRO A 663 -8.53 35.61 7.05
CA PRO A 663 -7.87 36.85 6.63
C PRO A 663 -8.80 37.75 5.83
N ALA A 664 -8.82 39.04 6.14
CA ALA A 664 -9.62 40.01 5.41
C ALA A 664 -9.05 40.31 4.02
N GLY A 665 -9.89 40.22 2.97
CA GLY A 665 -9.53 40.54 1.59
C GLY A 665 -8.75 39.47 0.85
N ASN A 666 -8.45 39.76 -0.46
CA ASN A 666 -7.65 38.89 -1.33
C ASN A 666 -6.14 38.99 -1.00
N GLN A 667 -5.76 38.75 0.25
CA GLN A 667 -4.36 38.77 0.64
C GLN A 667 -3.65 37.51 0.11
N SER A 668 -2.64 37.73 -0.73
CA SER A 668 -1.84 36.67 -1.38
C SER A 668 -1.07 35.79 -0.40
N TYR A 669 -1.10 36.04 0.91
CA TYR A 669 -0.38 35.34 1.97
C TYR A 669 -1.28 34.65 3.01
N SER A 670 -2.57 34.66 2.82
CA SER A 670 -3.53 34.08 3.78
C SER A 670 -3.21 32.65 4.20
N PHE A 671 -2.63 31.86 3.29
CA PHE A 671 -2.24 30.47 3.57
C PHE A 671 -1.09 30.34 4.61
N ILE A 672 -0.31 31.38 4.87
CA ILE A 672 0.76 31.33 5.88
C ILE A 672 0.17 31.44 7.28
N ASP A 673 -0.88 32.21 7.47
CA ASP A 673 -1.54 32.45 8.75
C ASP A 673 -2.46 31.31 9.19
N GLN A 674 -2.91 30.48 8.24
CA GLN A 674 -3.90 29.44 8.47
C GLN A 674 -3.25 28.12 8.95
N VAL A 675 -2.55 28.21 10.07
CA VAL A 675 -1.96 27.08 10.80
C VAL A 675 -2.39 27.14 12.28
N GLY A 676 -2.36 26.01 12.96
CA GLY A 676 -2.81 25.92 14.35
C GLY A 676 -1.99 24.98 15.21
N ASP A 677 -2.21 25.06 16.51
CA ASP A 677 -1.60 24.23 17.53
C ASP A 677 -2.42 22.95 17.79
N ILE A 678 -3.73 22.99 17.49
CA ILE A 678 -4.64 21.84 17.58
C ILE A 678 -5.15 21.54 16.16
N ARG A 679 -5.33 20.27 15.84
CA ARG A 679 -5.97 19.78 14.62
C ARG A 679 -7.00 18.73 14.96
N LEU A 680 -8.20 18.84 14.37
CA LEU A 680 -9.19 17.78 14.35
C LEU A 680 -9.69 17.60 12.92
N GLU A 681 -9.70 16.36 12.44
CA GLU A 681 -10.24 15.98 11.13
C GLU A 681 -11.00 14.67 11.23
N ALA A 682 -12.09 14.56 10.48
CA ALA A 682 -12.85 13.35 10.28
C ALA A 682 -13.28 13.24 8.81
N ASN A 683 -13.12 12.07 8.23
CA ASN A 683 -13.47 11.79 6.85
C ASN A 683 -14.25 10.49 6.80
N LEU A 684 -15.32 10.48 6.03
CA LEU A 684 -16.14 9.31 5.71
C LEU A 684 -16.27 9.21 4.20
N GLU A 685 -15.96 8.06 3.62
CA GLU A 685 -16.05 7.85 2.18
C GLU A 685 -16.67 6.49 1.87
N TYR A 686 -17.80 6.50 1.18
CA TYR A 686 -18.41 5.31 0.61
C TYR A 686 -17.90 5.14 -0.82
N ARG A 687 -17.24 4.02 -1.07
CA ARG A 687 -16.64 3.63 -2.37
C ARG A 687 -17.45 2.50 -2.96
N PHE A 688 -17.80 2.62 -4.24
CA PHE A 688 -18.56 1.60 -4.94
C PHE A 688 -18.05 1.44 -6.37
N ARG A 689 -18.11 0.21 -6.86
CA ARG A 689 -17.72 -0.11 -8.23
C ARG A 689 -18.79 0.37 -9.19
N ILE A 690 -18.41 1.11 -10.23
CA ILE A 690 -19.32 1.52 -11.32
C ILE A 690 -19.22 0.48 -12.43
N ILE A 691 -18.02 0.23 -12.93
CA ILE A 691 -17.75 -0.72 -14.00
C ILE A 691 -16.25 -1.03 -14.09
N SER A 692 -15.89 -2.31 -14.28
CA SER A 692 -14.50 -2.76 -14.37
C SER A 692 -13.64 -2.10 -13.26
N ASP A 693 -12.63 -1.35 -13.64
CA ASP A 693 -11.67 -0.67 -12.73
C ASP A 693 -12.12 0.76 -12.36
N LEU A 694 -13.31 1.17 -12.83
CA LEU A 694 -13.88 2.49 -12.52
C LEU A 694 -14.77 2.40 -11.27
N HIS A 695 -14.41 3.14 -10.25
CA HIS A 695 -15.12 3.24 -8.98
C HIS A 695 -15.66 4.65 -8.76
N GLY A 696 -16.83 4.74 -8.16
CA GLY A 696 -17.41 5.97 -7.64
C GLY A 696 -17.11 6.12 -6.15
N ALA A 697 -17.14 7.36 -5.67
CA ALA A 697 -17.12 7.64 -4.24
C ALA A 697 -18.05 8.80 -3.91
N ILE A 698 -18.64 8.72 -2.72
CA ILE A 698 -19.36 9.82 -2.07
C ILE A 698 -18.70 10.01 -0.72
N PHE A 699 -18.46 11.26 -0.34
CA PHE A 699 -17.72 11.54 0.88
C PHE A 699 -18.29 12.68 1.70
N LEU A 700 -17.97 12.66 2.98
CA LEU A 700 -18.24 13.72 3.95
C LEU A 700 -16.95 13.97 4.74
N ASP A 701 -16.46 15.19 4.68
CA ASP A 701 -15.23 15.62 5.34
C ASP A 701 -15.51 16.74 6.32
N ALA A 702 -14.91 16.67 7.50
CA ALA A 702 -14.99 17.71 8.53
C ALA A 702 -13.60 17.96 9.12
N GLY A 703 -13.28 19.21 9.47
CA GLY A 703 -12.03 19.48 10.13
C GLY A 703 -11.74 20.96 10.32
N ASN A 704 -10.82 21.26 11.23
CA ASN A 704 -10.26 22.59 11.43
C ASN A 704 -8.96 22.50 12.25
N VAL A 705 -8.26 23.64 12.34
CA VAL A 705 -7.16 23.86 13.27
C VAL A 705 -7.50 25.01 14.23
N TRP A 706 -6.86 25.05 15.38
CA TRP A 706 -7.06 26.10 16.40
C TRP A 706 -5.74 26.45 17.07
N LEU A 707 -5.67 27.65 17.67
CA LEU A 707 -4.60 28.01 18.57
C LEU A 707 -4.94 27.62 20.01
N LEU A 708 -3.92 27.30 20.80
CA LEU A 708 -4.07 27.08 22.26
C LEU A 708 -4.16 28.38 23.03
N ARG A 709 -3.56 29.43 22.51
CA ARG A 709 -3.52 30.76 23.15
C ARG A 709 -4.24 31.79 22.31
N GLU A 710 -4.68 32.87 22.93
CA GLU A 710 -5.21 34.04 22.23
C GLU A 710 -4.12 34.70 21.40
N ASP A 711 -4.49 35.19 20.24
CA ASP A 711 -3.65 35.92 19.31
C ASP A 711 -4.42 37.13 18.78
N GLU A 712 -3.96 38.32 19.11
CA GLU A 712 -4.62 39.57 18.72
C GLU A 712 -4.68 39.75 17.19
N ALA A 713 -3.67 39.25 16.48
CA ALA A 713 -3.64 39.30 15.01
C ALA A 713 -4.62 38.28 14.37
N ARG A 714 -5.08 37.28 15.12
CA ARG A 714 -5.98 36.23 14.65
C ARG A 714 -7.15 36.05 15.63
N PRO A 715 -8.08 37.01 15.67
CA PRO A 715 -9.24 36.94 16.54
C PRO A 715 -10.07 35.69 16.25
N ASP A 716 -10.71 35.11 17.27
CA ASP A 716 -11.52 33.88 17.21
C ASP A 716 -10.75 32.58 16.80
N ALA A 717 -9.41 32.62 16.85
CA ALA A 717 -8.55 31.48 16.52
C ALA A 717 -8.36 30.49 17.67
N LYS A 718 -8.62 30.89 18.92
CA LYS A 718 -8.44 30.06 20.11
C LYS A 718 -9.46 28.94 20.20
N PHE A 719 -9.00 27.75 20.59
CA PHE A 719 -9.87 26.60 20.80
C PHE A 719 -10.87 26.82 21.92
N ASP A 720 -12.16 26.65 21.59
CA ASP A 720 -13.26 26.62 22.53
C ASP A 720 -14.23 25.49 22.17
N LEU A 721 -14.37 24.52 23.09
CA LEU A 721 -15.21 23.35 22.87
C LEU A 721 -16.68 23.73 22.61
N ARG A 722 -17.15 24.85 23.18
CA ARG A 722 -18.55 25.35 23.01
C ARG A 722 -18.77 25.87 21.59
N ARG A 723 -17.73 26.35 20.94
CA ARG A 723 -17.77 26.88 19.56
C ARG A 723 -17.44 25.84 18.49
N LEU A 724 -16.97 24.66 18.90
CA LEU A 724 -16.54 23.59 18.00
C LEU A 724 -17.52 23.32 16.84
N PRO A 725 -18.87 23.18 17.06
CA PRO A 725 -19.80 22.91 15.96
C PRO A 725 -19.85 24.04 14.92
N LYS A 726 -19.64 25.31 15.34
CA LYS A 726 -19.65 26.48 14.47
C LYS A 726 -18.30 26.72 13.78
N GLN A 727 -17.23 26.26 14.39
CA GLN A 727 -15.86 26.43 13.88
C GLN A 727 -15.35 25.19 13.12
N LEU A 728 -16.18 24.16 12.90
CA LEU A 728 -15.79 22.98 12.14
C LEU A 728 -16.17 23.18 10.67
N ALA A 729 -15.18 23.26 9.77
CA ALA A 729 -15.45 23.25 8.34
C ALA A 729 -16.07 21.90 7.96
N LEU A 730 -17.14 21.92 7.16
CA LEU A 730 -17.86 20.75 6.70
C LEU A 730 -17.97 20.77 5.18
N GLY A 731 -17.65 19.67 4.52
CA GLY A 731 -17.78 19.50 3.10
C GLY A 731 -18.22 18.10 2.71
N THR A 732 -18.95 18.00 1.63
CA THR A 732 -19.32 16.75 0.99
C THR A 732 -18.83 16.72 -0.45
N GLY A 733 -19.05 15.66 -1.16
CA GLY A 733 -18.73 15.61 -2.57
C GLY A 733 -18.79 14.21 -3.16
N THR A 734 -18.47 14.19 -4.45
CA THR A 734 -18.40 12.96 -5.23
C THR A 734 -17.03 12.84 -5.90
N GLY A 735 -16.65 11.62 -6.24
CA GLY A 735 -15.41 11.43 -6.96
C GLY A 735 -15.39 10.16 -7.79
N LEU A 736 -14.52 10.17 -8.79
CA LEU A 736 -14.22 9.03 -9.63
C LEU A 736 -12.83 8.50 -9.32
N ARG A 737 -12.68 7.17 -9.33
CA ARG A 737 -11.43 6.45 -9.12
C ARG A 737 -11.26 5.48 -10.27
N TYR A 738 -10.16 5.59 -10.98
CA TYR A 738 -9.75 4.59 -11.95
C TYR A 738 -8.59 3.79 -11.36
N ASP A 739 -8.89 2.57 -10.91
CA ASP A 739 -7.95 1.69 -10.19
C ASP A 739 -7.34 0.69 -11.18
N MET A 740 -6.05 0.84 -11.45
CA MET A 740 -5.27 -0.01 -12.36
C MET A 740 -4.41 -1.02 -11.59
N ASP A 741 -4.75 -1.40 -10.37
CA ASP A 741 -4.01 -2.22 -9.41
C ASP A 741 -2.69 -1.57 -8.94
N PHE A 742 -1.84 -1.11 -9.84
CA PHE A 742 -0.55 -0.45 -9.54
C PHE A 742 -0.67 1.08 -9.40
N LEU A 743 -1.75 1.68 -9.87
CA LEU A 743 -1.99 3.12 -9.87
C LEU A 743 -3.49 3.43 -9.79
N VAL A 744 -3.87 4.31 -8.89
CA VAL A 744 -5.24 4.84 -8.79
C VAL A 744 -5.24 6.30 -9.22
N ILE A 745 -5.96 6.61 -10.29
CA ILE A 745 -6.22 7.99 -10.72
C ILE A 745 -7.53 8.45 -10.10
N ARG A 746 -7.53 9.62 -9.47
CA ARG A 746 -8.66 10.16 -8.72
C ARG A 746 -9.04 11.55 -9.17
N PHE A 747 -10.34 11.75 -9.39
CA PHE A 747 -10.97 13.06 -9.58
C PHE A 747 -12.03 13.26 -8.50
N ASP A 748 -11.89 14.29 -7.67
CA ASP A 748 -12.86 14.65 -6.64
C ASP A 748 -13.47 16.00 -6.92
N MET A 749 -14.78 16.12 -6.72
CA MET A 749 -15.53 17.36 -6.67
C MET A 749 -16.04 17.54 -5.24
N GLY A 750 -15.44 18.46 -4.52
CA GLY A 750 -15.84 18.85 -3.18
C GLY A 750 -16.84 19.99 -3.19
N ILE A 751 -17.82 19.94 -2.28
CA ILE A 751 -18.89 20.93 -2.08
C ILE A 751 -18.85 21.36 -0.63
N ALA A 752 -18.52 22.62 -0.36
CA ALA A 752 -18.53 23.17 0.99
C ALA A 752 -19.97 23.30 1.49
N LEU A 753 -20.22 22.79 2.68
CA LEU A 753 -21.50 22.89 3.39
C LEU A 753 -21.44 23.95 4.49
N HIS A 754 -20.31 24.09 5.15
CA HIS A 754 -20.09 25.05 6.22
C HIS A 754 -18.65 25.53 6.24
N ALA A 755 -18.44 26.84 6.19
CA ALA A 755 -17.15 27.50 6.44
C ALA A 755 -17.06 27.91 7.92
N PRO A 756 -15.91 27.71 8.59
CA PRO A 756 -15.78 27.96 10.04
C PRO A 756 -15.73 29.44 10.41
N TYR A 757 -15.86 30.34 9.45
CA TYR A 757 -15.77 31.79 9.57
C TYR A 757 -17.00 32.49 8.99
N GLU A 758 -17.18 33.75 9.30
CA GLU A 758 -18.28 34.57 8.78
C GLU A 758 -18.12 34.83 7.28
N THR A 759 -19.14 34.50 6.52
CA THR A 759 -19.17 34.67 5.05
C THR A 759 -20.18 35.74 4.59
N GLY A 760 -20.84 36.40 5.56
CA GLY A 760 -21.93 37.33 5.28
C GLY A 760 -23.29 36.66 5.04
N LYS A 761 -23.37 35.31 5.00
CA LYS A 761 -24.61 34.56 4.91
C LYS A 761 -24.96 33.95 6.24
N SER A 762 -26.17 34.15 6.71
CA SER A 762 -26.69 33.59 7.97
C SER A 762 -27.09 32.11 7.82
N GLY A 763 -27.07 31.37 8.94
CA GLY A 763 -27.42 29.94 9.01
C GLY A 763 -26.22 29.02 9.00
N TYR A 764 -26.47 27.71 9.26
CA TYR A 764 -25.39 26.71 9.31
C TYR A 764 -24.78 26.51 7.90
N TYR A 765 -25.61 26.42 6.85
CA TYR A 765 -25.13 26.50 5.46
C TYR A 765 -24.80 27.96 5.12
N ASN A 766 -23.56 28.35 5.35
CA ASN A 766 -23.12 29.74 5.25
C ASN A 766 -22.33 30.05 3.97
N ILE A 767 -22.34 29.18 2.95
CA ILE A 767 -21.67 29.43 1.67
C ILE A 767 -22.51 30.42 0.84
N PRO A 768 -21.97 31.60 0.47
CA PRO A 768 -22.76 32.65 -0.20
C PRO A 768 -23.33 32.20 -1.56
N LYS A 769 -22.46 31.71 -2.43
CA LYS A 769 -22.85 31.16 -3.74
C LYS A 769 -22.37 29.72 -3.84
N PHE A 770 -23.15 28.88 -4.48
CA PHE A 770 -22.80 27.45 -4.68
C PHE A 770 -21.44 27.30 -5.37
N SER A 771 -21.14 28.17 -6.35
CA SER A 771 -19.86 28.18 -7.07
C SER A 771 -18.65 28.42 -6.15
N ASP A 772 -18.84 29.19 -5.06
CA ASP A 772 -17.75 29.55 -4.15
C ASP A 772 -17.38 28.39 -3.23
N GLY A 773 -18.30 27.42 -3.07
CA GLY A 773 -18.10 26.19 -2.32
C GLY A 773 -17.61 25.01 -3.14
N LEU A 774 -17.33 25.17 -4.44
CA LEU A 774 -16.87 24.09 -5.31
C LEU A 774 -15.36 24.01 -5.36
N ALA A 775 -14.82 22.84 -5.08
CA ALA A 775 -13.39 22.52 -5.21
C ALA A 775 -13.20 21.26 -6.06
N PHE A 776 -12.28 21.32 -7.02
CA PHE A 776 -11.95 20.19 -7.87
C PHE A 776 -10.52 19.73 -7.59
N HIS A 777 -10.34 18.44 -7.41
CA HIS A 777 -9.03 17.86 -7.15
C HIS A 777 -8.74 16.72 -8.14
N PHE A 778 -7.58 16.78 -8.74
CA PHE A 778 -6.94 15.67 -9.42
C PHE A 778 -5.85 15.13 -8.51
N ALA A 779 -5.84 13.83 -8.24
CA ALA A 779 -4.84 13.22 -7.38
C ALA A 779 -4.53 11.77 -7.80
N ILE A 780 -3.43 11.26 -7.29
CA ILE A 780 -3.01 9.88 -7.47
C ILE A 780 -3.09 9.17 -6.11
N GLY A 781 -3.68 7.99 -6.10
CA GLY A 781 -3.94 7.20 -4.89
C GLY A 781 -5.25 7.55 -4.19
N TYR A 782 -5.60 6.73 -3.19
CA TYR A 782 -6.74 7.00 -2.32
C TYR A 782 -6.41 8.13 -1.32
N PRO A 783 -7.40 8.90 -0.82
CA PRO A 783 -7.13 10.00 0.11
C PRO A 783 -6.64 9.53 1.49
N PHE A 784 -7.03 8.32 1.87
CA PHE A 784 -6.61 7.66 3.12
C PHE A 784 -6.84 6.15 3.08
#